data_127ccd450602f4f386a3f1641eb8db36
#
_entry.id   127ccd450602f4f386a3f1641eb8db36
#
_cell.length_a   1.000
_cell.length_b   1.000
_cell.length_c   1.000
_cell.angle_alpha   90.00
_cell.angle_beta   90.00
_cell.angle_gamma   90.00
#
_symmetry.space_group_name_H-M   'P 1'
#
loop_
_entity.id
_entity.type
_entity.pdbx_description
1 polymer ?
#
loop_
_entity_poly.entity_id
_entity_poly.type
_entity_poly.pdbx_seq_one_letter_code
_entity_poly.pdbx_strand_id
1 'polypeptide(L)'
;MPRISLAELAEQSFGTSLEQLDDRRIYKLLVKLVQERSAACPLNNGKKKLYYISAEFLIGKLLINNMIDLGIYDEVKDQLVAAGHDLNKIEEFEVEPSLGNGGLGRLAACFLDSIATLGLTGDGVGLNYHYGLFRQRFADNQQKAVPDEWLGEQDILIDDDRSYTVEFGDFAVTSKLVNIDVPGYGQPTKNRLRLFDLASVDEGLVPGSSIDFDKTKIAKNLTLFLYPDDSDEQGRLLRIYQEYFMVSNAAQLLIDEAVERGSNLHDLADYAVVQINDTHPTMVIPELIRLLTTEHDIEFDEAVTIVRSMVAYTNHTILAEALEKWPLASLQKVSPAIADIIVKLDEIAKAEHGDPRVAIIDEYDTVHMAHMDIHFGFSINGVAALHTKILEDTELRPFYEIYPEKFSNKTNGITFRRWIQGANPALASLLDDVIGTDWRSTGDLSKLAEFADDKDVLERLAATKVKAKAIMRQFMALEQGVTIPSNAIIDVQVKRIHEYKRQQMLALYIIWKYLDIKNGNRPKHPVTIIFGGKAAPAYTIAQDIIHLILTLSQWIANDPDVAPYLQVVMIENYNVTAAERVIPAADISEQISLASKEASGTSNMKFMLNGALTLCTLDGANVEIAELVGDENIYTFGASSKQVEQLYADGSYNAGALYLKPGIKLLVDFITNPAFMATGNTERLQRLHDDIKGKDWFMALLDIEEYIQTKERVLADYEDQDAWMRKALINIANAGTFSSDRTISQYNDEIWHLS
;
A
#
# COMPACT_ATOMS: atom_id res chain seq x y z
N MET A 1 -29.43 15.79 -4.72
CA MET A 1 -30.14 14.62 -4.15
C MET A 1 -31.20 15.12 -3.15
N PRO A 2 -32.28 14.38 -2.84
CA PRO A 2 -33.25 14.79 -1.82
C PRO A 2 -32.55 14.87 -0.45
N ARG A 3 -33.03 15.82 0.38
CA ARG A 3 -32.50 16.05 1.74
C ARG A 3 -32.62 14.77 2.57
N ILE A 4 -31.59 14.47 3.37
CA ILE A 4 -31.55 13.33 4.28
C ILE A 4 -32.24 13.72 5.59
N SER A 5 -33.10 12.84 6.11
CA SER A 5 -33.62 12.95 7.47
C SER A 5 -33.28 11.65 8.20
N LEU A 6 -32.21 11.70 9.02
CA LEU A 6 -31.82 10.55 9.84
C LEU A 6 -32.92 10.23 10.88
N ALA A 7 -33.64 11.24 11.35
CA ALA A 7 -34.76 11.02 12.27
C ALA A 7 -35.89 10.21 11.61
N GLU A 8 -36.27 10.52 10.35
CA GLU A 8 -37.28 9.76 9.61
C GLU A 8 -36.78 8.33 9.34
N LEU A 9 -35.51 8.17 8.96
CA LEU A 9 -34.92 6.84 8.73
C LEU A 9 -34.87 6.00 10.02
N ALA A 10 -34.57 6.62 11.16
CA ALA A 10 -34.58 5.96 12.47
C ALA A 10 -35.96 5.46 12.84
N GLU A 11 -36.99 6.31 12.68
CA GLU A 11 -38.38 5.94 12.94
C GLU A 11 -38.86 4.80 12.00
N GLN A 12 -38.53 4.90 10.70
CA GLN A 12 -38.92 3.87 9.70
C GLN A 12 -38.22 2.53 9.94
N SER A 13 -36.93 2.54 10.32
CA SER A 13 -36.11 1.33 10.44
C SER A 13 -36.22 0.67 11.80
N PHE A 14 -36.41 1.46 12.89
CA PHE A 14 -36.34 0.98 14.26
C PHE A 14 -37.56 1.36 15.12
N GLY A 15 -38.48 2.20 14.61
CA GLY A 15 -39.65 2.65 15.36
C GLY A 15 -39.35 3.52 16.58
N THR A 16 -38.21 4.26 16.54
CA THR A 16 -37.76 5.11 17.65
C THR A 16 -37.00 6.34 17.12
N SER A 17 -36.83 7.36 17.97
CA SER A 17 -36.11 8.57 17.58
C SER A 17 -34.58 8.32 17.49
N LEU A 18 -33.89 9.16 16.72
CA LEU A 18 -32.45 9.07 16.50
C LEU A 18 -31.66 9.16 17.82
N GLU A 19 -32.08 10.02 18.74
CA GLU A 19 -31.45 10.24 20.06
C GLU A 19 -31.51 9.01 20.98
N GLN A 20 -32.44 8.07 20.71
CA GLN A 20 -32.64 6.88 21.52
C GLN A 20 -31.93 5.63 20.94
N LEU A 21 -31.37 5.74 19.75
CA LEU A 21 -30.62 4.64 19.15
C LEU A 21 -29.23 4.53 19.80
N ASP A 22 -28.77 3.30 19.98
CA ASP A 22 -27.36 3.02 20.30
C ASP A 22 -26.49 3.15 19.04
N ASP A 23 -25.18 3.33 19.24
CA ASP A 23 -24.22 3.57 18.15
C ASP A 23 -24.19 2.41 17.13
N ARG A 24 -24.43 1.16 17.54
CA ARG A 24 -24.48 -0.01 16.63
C ARG A 24 -25.71 0.05 15.70
N ARG A 25 -26.85 0.48 16.20
CA ARG A 25 -28.06 0.66 15.37
C ARG A 25 -27.90 1.84 14.41
N ILE A 26 -27.27 2.91 14.88
CA ILE A 26 -26.95 4.05 14.01
C ILE A 26 -25.97 3.61 12.91
N TYR A 27 -24.93 2.83 13.23
CA TYR A 27 -24.05 2.26 12.23
C TYR A 27 -24.83 1.52 11.12
N LYS A 28 -25.72 0.61 11.49
CA LYS A 28 -26.57 -0.12 10.53
C LYS A 28 -27.48 0.82 9.70
N LEU A 29 -27.99 1.89 10.31
CA LEU A 29 -28.78 2.91 9.62
C LEU A 29 -27.94 3.62 8.56
N LEU A 30 -26.71 4.02 8.91
CA LEU A 30 -25.82 4.71 7.99
C LEU A 30 -25.32 3.81 6.85
N VAL A 31 -25.01 2.54 7.14
CA VAL A 31 -24.66 1.55 6.10
C VAL A 31 -25.81 1.43 5.09
N LYS A 32 -27.04 1.25 5.57
CA LYS A 32 -28.21 1.17 4.70
C LYS A 32 -28.41 2.45 3.86
N LEU A 33 -28.23 3.62 4.46
CA LEU A 33 -28.31 4.90 3.76
C LEU A 33 -27.27 4.98 2.63
N VAL A 34 -26.01 4.63 2.92
CA VAL A 34 -24.92 4.62 1.93
C VAL A 34 -25.21 3.66 0.82
N GLN A 35 -25.67 2.43 1.13
CA GLN A 35 -26.05 1.43 0.14
C GLN A 35 -27.18 1.92 -0.78
N GLU A 36 -28.24 2.48 -0.22
CA GLU A 36 -29.37 3.02 -1.01
C GLU A 36 -28.92 4.17 -1.93
N ARG A 37 -28.04 5.06 -1.43
CA ARG A 37 -27.51 6.17 -2.21
C ARG A 37 -26.57 5.69 -3.32
N SER A 38 -25.69 4.76 -3.00
CA SER A 38 -24.79 4.16 -3.97
C SER A 38 -25.55 3.35 -5.04
N ALA A 39 -26.57 2.60 -4.65
CA ALA A 39 -27.41 1.84 -5.59
C ALA A 39 -28.13 2.75 -6.59
N ALA A 40 -28.49 3.97 -6.18
CA ALA A 40 -29.10 4.96 -7.07
C ALA A 40 -28.13 5.59 -8.08
N CYS A 41 -26.80 5.46 -7.88
CA CYS A 41 -25.80 5.93 -8.84
C CYS A 41 -25.63 4.90 -9.96
N PRO A 42 -25.82 5.26 -11.24
CA PRO A 42 -25.53 4.37 -12.36
C PRO A 42 -24.02 4.12 -12.46
N LEU A 43 -23.65 3.01 -13.08
CA LEU A 43 -22.25 2.74 -13.45
C LEU A 43 -21.80 3.70 -14.55
N ASN A 44 -20.53 4.10 -14.50
CA ASN A 44 -19.89 4.73 -15.63
C ASN A 44 -19.95 3.82 -16.85
N ASN A 45 -20.31 4.35 -18.02
CA ASN A 45 -20.61 3.56 -19.21
C ASN A 45 -20.01 4.19 -20.48
N GLY A 46 -18.70 4.16 -20.62
CA GLY A 46 -17.97 4.48 -21.84
C GLY A 46 -17.87 3.26 -22.79
N LYS A 47 -17.56 3.52 -24.07
CA LYS A 47 -17.29 2.44 -25.04
C LYS A 47 -16.13 1.57 -24.58
N LYS A 48 -14.99 2.20 -24.21
CA LYS A 48 -13.79 1.53 -23.72
C LYS A 48 -13.80 1.48 -22.20
N LYS A 49 -13.52 0.32 -21.63
CA LYS A 49 -13.47 0.10 -20.18
C LYS A 49 -12.10 -0.36 -19.73
N LEU A 50 -11.65 0.20 -18.62
CA LEU A 50 -10.44 -0.23 -17.92
C LEU A 50 -10.75 -1.41 -17.00
N TYR A 51 -9.89 -2.42 -17.04
CA TYR A 51 -9.80 -3.51 -16.07
C TYR A 51 -8.46 -3.39 -15.34
N TYR A 52 -8.52 -2.83 -14.12
CA TYR A 52 -7.35 -2.68 -13.25
C TYR A 52 -7.18 -3.95 -12.42
N ILE A 53 -6.31 -4.86 -12.87
CA ILE A 53 -6.14 -6.17 -12.24
C ILE A 53 -5.01 -6.12 -11.21
N SER A 54 -5.33 -6.47 -9.97
CA SER A 54 -4.36 -6.43 -8.86
C SER A 54 -4.60 -7.60 -7.89
N ALA A 55 -3.51 -8.17 -7.39
CA ALA A 55 -3.59 -9.18 -6.34
C ALA A 55 -4.16 -8.64 -5.02
N GLU A 56 -4.07 -7.34 -4.78
CA GLU A 56 -4.50 -6.73 -3.53
C GLU A 56 -5.17 -5.37 -3.71
N PHE A 57 -6.18 -5.12 -2.87
CA PHE A 57 -6.88 -3.84 -2.74
C PHE A 57 -7.07 -3.51 -1.26
N LEU A 58 -6.21 -2.66 -0.71
CA LEU A 58 -6.27 -2.25 0.69
C LEU A 58 -7.24 -1.06 0.85
N ILE A 59 -8.53 -1.36 0.77
CA ILE A 59 -9.59 -0.34 0.68
C ILE A 59 -9.86 0.39 1.99
N GLY A 60 -9.56 -0.21 3.15
CA GLY A 60 -9.89 0.35 4.45
C GLY A 60 -11.39 0.34 4.73
N LYS A 61 -11.82 0.97 5.82
CA LYS A 61 -13.23 1.22 6.11
C LYS A 61 -13.85 2.12 5.06
N LEU A 62 -15.09 1.88 4.67
CA LEU A 62 -15.75 2.55 3.56
C LEU A 62 -16.88 3.50 3.97
N LEU A 63 -17.43 3.37 5.17
CA LEU A 63 -18.60 4.16 5.59
C LEU A 63 -18.36 5.67 5.43
N ILE A 64 -17.33 6.20 6.09
CA ILE A 64 -17.01 7.64 6.02
C ILE A 64 -16.55 8.03 4.62
N ASN A 65 -15.69 7.22 3.99
CA ASN A 65 -15.21 7.50 2.64
C ASN A 65 -16.37 7.62 1.64
N ASN A 66 -17.27 6.65 1.64
CA ASN A 66 -18.42 6.67 0.73
C ASN A 66 -19.40 7.81 1.05
N MET A 67 -19.56 8.22 2.31
CA MET A 67 -20.34 9.43 2.65
C MET A 67 -19.71 10.70 2.08
N ILE A 68 -18.39 10.80 2.09
CA ILE A 68 -17.66 11.92 1.48
C ILE A 68 -17.87 11.92 -0.03
N ASP A 69 -17.66 10.77 -0.70
CA ASP A 69 -17.79 10.65 -2.15
C ASP A 69 -19.23 10.92 -2.63
N LEU A 70 -20.21 10.45 -1.88
CA LEU A 70 -21.63 10.71 -2.14
C LEU A 70 -22.09 12.14 -1.75
N GLY A 71 -21.21 12.96 -1.14
CA GLY A 71 -21.50 14.33 -0.74
C GLY A 71 -22.52 14.45 0.40
N ILE A 72 -22.62 13.44 1.27
CA ILE A 72 -23.59 13.39 2.38
C ILE A 72 -22.93 13.48 3.76
N TYR A 73 -21.60 13.48 3.83
CA TYR A 73 -20.85 13.41 5.08
C TYR A 73 -21.19 14.53 6.07
N ASP A 74 -21.15 15.78 5.61
CA ASP A 74 -21.38 16.94 6.51
C ASP A 74 -22.83 16.96 7.02
N GLU A 75 -23.83 16.71 6.14
CA GLU A 75 -25.24 16.66 6.51
C GLU A 75 -25.53 15.56 7.54
N VAL A 76 -24.95 14.39 7.36
CA VAL A 76 -25.09 13.24 8.29
C VAL A 76 -24.43 13.56 9.62
N LYS A 77 -23.21 14.08 9.61
CA LYS A 77 -22.44 14.43 10.80
C LYS A 77 -23.18 15.47 11.65
N ASP A 78 -23.70 16.53 11.02
CA ASP A 78 -24.42 17.60 11.73
C ASP A 78 -25.68 17.06 12.41
N GLN A 79 -26.43 16.17 11.75
CA GLN A 79 -27.63 15.56 12.34
C GLN A 79 -27.27 14.64 13.52
N LEU A 80 -26.19 13.87 13.42
CA LEU A 80 -25.71 13.00 14.51
C LEU A 80 -25.26 13.82 15.72
N VAL A 81 -24.50 14.89 15.50
CA VAL A 81 -24.07 15.80 16.58
C VAL A 81 -25.29 16.46 17.27
N ALA A 82 -26.28 16.91 16.49
CA ALA A 82 -27.50 17.46 17.03
C ALA A 82 -28.31 16.46 17.88
N ALA A 83 -28.24 15.18 17.54
CA ALA A 83 -28.85 14.08 18.29
C ALA A 83 -27.99 13.56 19.47
N GLY A 84 -26.78 14.12 19.66
CA GLY A 84 -25.87 13.74 20.75
C GLY A 84 -24.95 12.58 20.47
N HIS A 85 -24.77 12.17 19.20
CA HIS A 85 -23.94 11.05 18.75
C HIS A 85 -22.63 11.52 18.15
N ASP A 86 -21.60 10.64 18.23
CA ASP A 86 -20.26 10.85 17.67
C ASP A 86 -20.00 9.85 16.54
N LEU A 87 -19.88 10.38 15.32
CA LEU A 87 -19.65 9.57 14.13
C LEU A 87 -18.36 8.73 14.25
N ASN A 88 -17.31 9.21 14.93
CA ASN A 88 -16.09 8.45 15.10
C ASN A 88 -16.30 7.18 15.95
N LYS A 89 -17.19 7.23 16.96
CA LYS A 89 -17.55 6.04 17.75
C LYS A 89 -18.42 5.08 16.95
N ILE A 90 -19.28 5.60 16.10
CA ILE A 90 -20.15 4.81 15.25
C ILE A 90 -19.30 4.05 14.20
N GLU A 91 -18.29 4.69 13.62
CA GLU A 91 -17.36 4.05 12.68
C GLU A 91 -16.58 2.87 13.28
N GLU A 92 -16.40 2.82 14.61
CA GLU A 92 -15.71 1.70 15.27
C GLU A 92 -16.43 0.33 15.05
N PHE A 93 -17.75 0.36 14.75
CA PHE A 93 -18.50 -0.88 14.45
C PHE A 93 -18.22 -1.43 13.05
N GLU A 94 -17.62 -0.66 12.15
CA GLU A 94 -17.22 -1.16 10.84
C GLU A 94 -15.97 -2.03 10.96
N VAL A 95 -16.04 -3.25 10.44
CA VAL A 95 -14.88 -4.14 10.33
C VAL A 95 -14.10 -3.78 9.06
N GLU A 96 -12.81 -3.47 9.20
CA GLU A 96 -11.96 -3.13 8.07
C GLU A 96 -11.77 -4.37 7.17
N PRO A 97 -12.07 -4.27 5.85
CA PRO A 97 -11.84 -5.36 4.92
C PRO A 97 -10.36 -5.71 4.79
N SER A 98 -10.06 -7.02 4.76
CA SER A 98 -8.70 -7.55 4.68
C SER A 98 -8.39 -8.11 3.29
N LEU A 99 -8.26 -7.21 2.30
CA LEU A 99 -8.07 -7.53 0.88
C LEU A 99 -6.70 -7.04 0.34
N GLY A 100 -5.82 -6.60 1.21
CA GLY A 100 -4.51 -6.09 0.85
C GLY A 100 -3.61 -5.90 2.06
N ASN A 101 -2.35 -5.53 1.84
CA ASN A 101 -1.39 -5.42 2.93
C ASN A 101 -0.59 -4.12 2.95
N GLY A 102 -0.16 -3.61 1.84
CA GLY A 102 0.85 -2.54 1.84
C GLY A 102 0.59 -1.45 0.82
N GLY A 103 1.68 -0.83 0.37
CA GLY A 103 1.64 0.28 -0.58
C GLY A 103 0.96 -0.06 -1.89
N LEU A 104 1.18 -1.26 -2.42
CA LEU A 104 0.57 -1.73 -3.67
C LEU A 104 -0.96 -1.75 -3.57
N GLY A 105 -1.50 -2.39 -2.52
CA GLY A 105 -2.95 -2.51 -2.33
C GLY A 105 -3.60 -1.17 -1.99
N ARG A 106 -2.95 -0.31 -1.19
CA ARG A 106 -3.50 1.02 -0.90
C ARG A 106 -3.47 1.94 -2.13
N LEU A 107 -2.44 1.85 -2.96
CA LEU A 107 -2.38 2.56 -4.23
C LEU A 107 -3.54 2.16 -5.15
N ALA A 108 -3.77 0.85 -5.31
CA ALA A 108 -4.88 0.32 -6.10
C ALA A 108 -6.23 0.89 -5.61
N ALA A 109 -6.45 0.95 -4.30
CA ALA A 109 -7.66 1.54 -3.72
C ALA A 109 -7.78 3.05 -3.97
N CYS A 110 -6.68 3.82 -3.88
CA CYS A 110 -6.67 5.24 -4.24
C CYS A 110 -6.99 5.44 -5.72
N PHE A 111 -6.48 4.58 -6.58
CA PHE A 111 -6.71 4.66 -8.03
C PHE A 111 -8.16 4.37 -8.39
N LEU A 112 -8.80 3.37 -7.76
CA LEU A 112 -10.23 3.12 -7.98
C LEU A 112 -11.10 4.32 -7.60
N ASP A 113 -10.83 4.94 -6.47
CA ASP A 113 -11.50 6.18 -6.04
C ASP A 113 -11.34 7.28 -7.09
N SER A 114 -10.11 7.51 -7.57
CA SER A 114 -9.82 8.54 -8.58
C SER A 114 -10.43 8.23 -9.95
N ILE A 115 -10.43 6.96 -10.39
CA ILE A 115 -11.07 6.52 -11.65
C ILE A 115 -12.56 6.86 -11.60
N ALA A 116 -13.24 6.55 -10.48
CA ALA A 116 -14.66 6.86 -10.29
C ALA A 116 -14.91 8.38 -10.22
N THR A 117 -14.05 9.11 -9.49
CA THR A 117 -14.14 10.57 -9.30
C THR A 117 -13.95 11.34 -10.61
N LEU A 118 -13.09 10.86 -11.49
CA LEU A 118 -12.90 11.44 -12.82
C LEU A 118 -13.97 11.01 -13.84
N GLY A 119 -14.95 10.19 -13.42
CA GLY A 119 -16.03 9.72 -14.28
C GLY A 119 -15.58 8.72 -15.35
N LEU A 120 -14.40 8.13 -15.20
CA LEU A 120 -13.85 7.19 -16.16
C LEU A 120 -14.47 5.81 -15.98
N THR A 121 -14.75 5.12 -17.10
CA THR A 121 -15.28 3.76 -17.08
C THR A 121 -14.18 2.76 -16.76
N GLY A 122 -14.15 2.23 -15.53
CA GLY A 122 -13.11 1.28 -15.12
C GLY A 122 -13.41 0.61 -13.80
N ASP A 123 -13.12 -0.69 -13.73
CA ASP A 123 -13.29 -1.50 -12.52
C ASP A 123 -11.94 -2.05 -12.04
N GLY A 124 -11.81 -2.22 -10.71
CA GLY A 124 -10.78 -3.07 -10.14
C GLY A 124 -11.20 -4.53 -10.23
N VAL A 125 -10.25 -5.43 -10.45
CA VAL A 125 -10.49 -6.87 -10.47
C VAL A 125 -9.46 -7.58 -9.61
N GLY A 126 -9.92 -8.40 -8.68
CA GLY A 126 -9.09 -9.16 -7.75
C GLY A 126 -9.79 -10.36 -7.15
N LEU A 127 -9.30 -10.83 -6.01
CA LEU A 127 -9.86 -11.98 -5.28
C LEU A 127 -10.45 -11.57 -3.94
N ASN A 128 -11.50 -12.27 -3.53
CA ASN A 128 -12.14 -12.12 -2.22
C ASN A 128 -11.47 -13.06 -1.21
N TYR A 129 -10.41 -12.60 -0.55
CA TYR A 129 -9.68 -13.41 0.43
C TYR A 129 -10.46 -13.51 1.74
N HIS A 130 -10.73 -14.73 2.22
CA HIS A 130 -11.50 -14.96 3.44
C HIS A 130 -10.78 -14.49 4.70
N TYR A 131 -9.45 -14.60 4.73
CA TYR A 131 -8.61 -14.27 5.89
C TYR A 131 -7.53 -13.22 5.59
N GLY A 132 -7.64 -12.53 4.46
CA GLY A 132 -6.67 -11.52 4.03
C GLY A 132 -5.24 -12.03 3.98
N LEU A 133 -4.27 -11.18 4.37
CA LEU A 133 -2.88 -11.62 4.54
C LEU A 133 -2.75 -12.45 5.83
N PHE A 134 -3.04 -11.88 6.95
CA PHE A 134 -3.21 -12.41 8.31
C PHE A 134 -3.45 -11.26 9.29
N ARG A 135 -3.98 -11.57 10.44
CA ARG A 135 -4.01 -10.66 11.60
C ARG A 135 -2.74 -10.82 12.41
N GLN A 136 -2.04 -9.69 12.65
CA GLN A 136 -0.83 -9.68 13.47
C GLN A 136 -1.18 -9.58 14.94
N ARG A 137 -0.56 -10.43 15.77
CA ARG A 137 -0.57 -10.37 17.21
C ARG A 137 0.85 -10.34 17.74
N PHE A 138 1.06 -9.76 18.91
CA PHE A 138 2.34 -9.82 19.60
C PHE A 138 2.24 -10.71 20.82
N ALA A 139 3.17 -11.67 20.93
CA ALA A 139 3.36 -12.51 22.12
C ALA A 139 4.85 -12.78 22.30
N ASP A 140 5.36 -12.69 23.52
CA ASP A 140 6.78 -12.90 23.85
C ASP A 140 7.72 -12.04 23.00
N ASN A 141 7.34 -10.78 22.75
CA ASN A 141 8.04 -9.84 21.87
C ASN A 141 8.23 -10.37 20.41
N GLN A 142 7.29 -11.17 19.92
CA GLN A 142 7.32 -11.74 18.58
C GLN A 142 6.00 -11.51 17.85
N GLN A 143 6.07 -11.41 16.53
CA GLN A 143 4.89 -11.47 15.69
C GLN A 143 4.32 -12.89 15.66
N LYS A 144 3.01 -13.00 15.87
CA LYS A 144 2.19 -14.18 15.61
C LYS A 144 1.19 -13.84 14.52
N ALA A 145 1.10 -14.68 13.50
CA ALA A 145 0.13 -14.55 12.41
C ALA A 145 -1.07 -15.47 12.71
N VAL A 146 -2.27 -14.91 12.69
CA VAL A 146 -3.53 -15.63 12.83
C VAL A 146 -4.49 -15.24 11.70
N PRO A 147 -5.51 -16.05 11.38
CA PRO A 147 -6.51 -15.68 10.39
C PRO A 147 -7.18 -14.34 10.73
N ASP A 148 -7.39 -13.49 9.72
CA ASP A 148 -8.10 -12.21 9.87
C ASP A 148 -9.55 -12.41 9.45
N GLU A 149 -10.41 -12.75 10.41
CA GLU A 149 -11.83 -13.05 10.21
C GLU A 149 -12.62 -11.76 10.01
N TRP A 150 -12.64 -11.23 8.79
CA TRP A 150 -13.30 -9.97 8.48
C TRP A 150 -14.65 -10.13 7.76
N LEU A 151 -14.91 -11.27 7.10
CA LEU A 151 -16.10 -11.49 6.26
C LEU A 151 -17.42 -11.65 7.03
N GLY A 152 -17.40 -11.91 8.34
CA GLY A 152 -18.57 -12.40 9.08
C GLY A 152 -19.82 -11.53 9.06
N GLU A 153 -19.72 -10.21 9.17
CA GLU A 153 -20.86 -9.25 9.11
C GLU A 153 -20.51 -8.11 8.12
N GLN A 154 -20.28 -8.47 6.83
CA GLN A 154 -19.95 -7.47 5.82
C GLN A 154 -21.19 -7.05 5.04
N ASP A 155 -21.64 -5.83 5.29
CA ASP A 155 -22.75 -5.20 4.55
C ASP A 155 -22.29 -4.51 3.25
N ILE A 156 -20.98 -4.49 2.95
CA ILE A 156 -20.42 -3.79 1.77
C ILE A 156 -20.36 -4.66 0.53
N LEU A 157 -20.44 -5.98 0.68
CA LEU A 157 -20.35 -6.94 -0.43
C LEU A 157 -21.72 -7.10 -1.11
N ILE A 158 -21.71 -7.00 -2.43
CA ILE A 158 -22.91 -7.11 -3.27
C ILE A 158 -22.74 -8.34 -4.15
N ASP A 159 -23.59 -9.34 -3.99
CA ASP A 159 -23.57 -10.54 -4.84
C ASP A 159 -23.84 -10.19 -6.30
N ASP A 160 -23.19 -10.88 -7.22
CA ASP A 160 -23.39 -10.82 -8.66
C ASP A 160 -23.73 -12.22 -9.18
N ASP A 161 -24.64 -12.31 -10.13
CA ASP A 161 -25.08 -13.59 -10.70
C ASP A 161 -24.03 -14.22 -11.63
N ARG A 162 -22.97 -13.50 -12.00
CA ARG A 162 -21.90 -14.01 -12.88
C ARG A 162 -21.06 -15.04 -12.15
N SER A 163 -20.77 -16.11 -12.88
CA SER A 163 -19.98 -17.24 -12.40
C SER A 163 -19.20 -17.81 -13.59
N TYR A 164 -17.94 -18.09 -13.38
CA TYR A 164 -17.06 -18.64 -14.42
C TYR A 164 -16.45 -19.96 -14.00
N THR A 165 -16.16 -20.80 -15.00
CA THR A 165 -15.35 -22.00 -14.81
C THR A 165 -13.90 -21.68 -15.14
N VAL A 166 -12.98 -22.01 -14.24
CA VAL A 166 -11.54 -21.94 -14.49
C VAL A 166 -11.01 -23.37 -14.60
N GLU A 167 -10.43 -23.67 -15.76
CA GLU A 167 -9.85 -24.97 -16.06
C GLU A 167 -8.37 -24.97 -15.72
N PHE A 168 -7.97 -25.91 -14.89
CA PHE A 168 -6.58 -26.25 -14.60
C PHE A 168 -6.17 -27.52 -15.39
N GLY A 169 -4.94 -28.01 -15.16
CA GLY A 169 -4.44 -29.14 -15.94
C GLY A 169 -5.27 -30.42 -15.86
N ASP A 170 -5.76 -30.77 -14.68
CA ASP A 170 -6.46 -32.04 -14.42
C ASP A 170 -7.82 -31.86 -13.68
N PHE A 171 -8.21 -30.63 -13.37
CA PHE A 171 -9.48 -30.31 -12.72
C PHE A 171 -9.97 -28.91 -13.12
N ALA A 172 -11.20 -28.62 -12.79
CA ALA A 172 -11.79 -27.30 -12.95
C ALA A 172 -12.47 -26.85 -11.65
N VAL A 173 -12.61 -25.55 -11.47
CA VAL A 173 -13.33 -24.94 -10.36
C VAL A 173 -14.31 -23.90 -10.87
N THR A 174 -15.35 -23.64 -10.09
CA THR A 174 -16.32 -22.58 -10.37
C THR A 174 -16.06 -21.40 -9.44
N SER A 175 -16.08 -20.20 -9.99
CA SER A 175 -16.03 -18.96 -9.24
C SER A 175 -17.43 -18.41 -8.96
N LYS A 176 -17.51 -17.54 -7.97
CA LYS A 176 -18.62 -16.59 -7.76
C LYS A 176 -18.03 -15.18 -7.74
N LEU A 177 -18.84 -14.18 -8.09
CA LEU A 177 -18.41 -12.79 -8.12
C LEU A 177 -19.16 -12.01 -7.03
N VAL A 178 -18.41 -11.22 -6.27
CA VAL A 178 -18.94 -10.21 -5.37
C VAL A 178 -18.37 -8.84 -5.74
N ASN A 179 -19.16 -7.80 -5.55
CA ASN A 179 -18.79 -6.44 -5.92
C ASN A 179 -18.75 -5.54 -4.69
N ILE A 180 -17.92 -4.53 -4.75
CA ILE A 180 -17.95 -3.37 -3.85
C ILE A 180 -18.15 -2.14 -4.73
N ASP A 181 -19.16 -1.34 -4.43
CA ASP A 181 -19.42 -0.09 -5.13
C ASP A 181 -18.35 0.96 -4.77
N VAL A 182 -17.89 1.71 -5.76
CA VAL A 182 -16.94 2.80 -5.65
C VAL A 182 -17.59 4.07 -6.20
N PRO A 183 -18.29 4.86 -5.37
CA PRO A 183 -18.89 6.14 -5.79
C PRO A 183 -17.82 7.14 -6.19
N GLY A 184 -18.07 7.96 -7.20
CA GLY A 184 -17.18 9.07 -7.58
C GLY A 184 -17.49 10.33 -6.76
N TYR A 185 -16.46 11.00 -6.24
CA TYR A 185 -16.62 12.26 -5.51
C TYR A 185 -17.18 13.36 -6.41
N GLY A 186 -18.31 13.89 -6.02
CA GLY A 186 -19.00 14.92 -6.81
C GLY A 186 -19.58 14.44 -8.14
N GLN A 187 -19.57 13.12 -8.41
CA GLN A 187 -20.14 12.50 -9.59
C GLN A 187 -21.49 11.85 -9.27
N PRO A 188 -22.41 11.81 -10.23
CA PRO A 188 -23.67 11.07 -10.06
C PRO A 188 -23.51 9.56 -10.37
N THR A 189 -22.30 9.10 -10.64
CA THR A 189 -21.97 7.75 -11.12
C THR A 189 -21.01 7.04 -10.18
N LYS A 190 -20.83 5.75 -10.43
CA LYS A 190 -19.90 4.89 -9.69
C LYS A 190 -19.19 3.89 -10.60
N ASN A 191 -18.14 3.30 -10.09
CA ASN A 191 -17.50 2.08 -10.62
C ASN A 191 -17.60 0.93 -9.59
N ARG A 192 -16.93 -0.19 -9.83
CA ARG A 192 -16.93 -1.34 -8.95
C ARG A 192 -15.52 -1.90 -8.73
N LEU A 193 -15.32 -2.45 -7.55
CA LEU A 193 -14.28 -3.44 -7.29
C LEU A 193 -14.94 -4.82 -7.45
N ARG A 194 -14.45 -5.60 -8.41
CA ARG A 194 -14.91 -6.94 -8.76
C ARG A 194 -14.02 -7.97 -8.08
N LEU A 195 -14.56 -8.75 -7.17
CA LEU A 195 -13.81 -9.72 -6.39
C LEU A 195 -14.32 -11.12 -6.68
N PHE A 196 -13.46 -11.93 -7.28
CA PHE A 196 -13.76 -13.33 -7.52
C PHE A 196 -13.45 -14.19 -6.30
N ASP A 197 -14.33 -15.11 -6.00
CA ASP A 197 -14.22 -16.05 -4.90
C ASP A 197 -14.41 -17.48 -5.42
N LEU A 198 -13.80 -18.44 -4.76
CA LEU A 198 -13.98 -19.85 -5.06
C LEU A 198 -15.36 -20.32 -4.55
N ALA A 199 -16.25 -20.78 -5.43
CA ALA A 199 -17.59 -21.23 -5.03
C ALA A 199 -17.56 -22.41 -4.05
N SER A 200 -16.48 -23.20 -4.04
CA SER A 200 -16.28 -24.39 -3.20
C SER A 200 -15.24 -24.18 -2.08
N VAL A 201 -14.96 -22.93 -1.69
CA VAL A 201 -14.00 -22.65 -0.62
C VAL A 201 -14.36 -23.37 0.69
N ASP A 202 -13.33 -23.85 1.41
CA ASP A 202 -13.50 -24.58 2.67
C ASP A 202 -12.67 -23.91 3.79
N GLU A 203 -13.31 -23.05 4.55
CA GLU A 203 -12.72 -22.40 5.71
C GLU A 203 -12.28 -23.38 6.81
N GLY A 204 -12.89 -24.58 6.83
CA GLY A 204 -12.51 -25.64 7.78
C GLY A 204 -11.08 -26.17 7.60
N LEU A 205 -10.41 -25.83 6.50
CA LEU A 205 -8.99 -26.15 6.28
C LEU A 205 -8.05 -25.32 7.17
N VAL A 206 -8.51 -24.17 7.68
CA VAL A 206 -7.71 -23.23 8.49
C VAL A 206 -8.02 -23.42 9.95
N PRO A 207 -7.05 -23.87 10.80
CA PRO A 207 -7.23 -23.85 12.24
C PRO A 207 -7.22 -22.40 12.73
N GLY A 208 -8.21 -21.99 13.53
CA GLY A 208 -8.40 -20.60 13.97
C GLY A 208 -7.23 -19.95 14.73
N SER A 209 -6.20 -20.71 15.09
CA SER A 209 -5.01 -20.23 15.82
C SER A 209 -3.75 -20.10 14.97
N SER A 210 -3.77 -20.50 13.71
CA SER A 210 -2.62 -20.51 12.80
C SER A 210 -3.06 -20.20 11.38
N ILE A 211 -2.15 -19.68 10.57
CA ILE A 211 -2.33 -19.49 9.12
C ILE A 211 -1.87 -20.71 8.30
N ASP A 212 -1.44 -21.77 8.96
CA ASP A 212 -1.02 -23.01 8.27
C ASP A 212 -2.26 -23.81 7.85
N PHE A 213 -2.27 -24.29 6.63
CA PHE A 213 -3.33 -25.13 6.08
C PHE A 213 -2.78 -26.07 5.01
N ASP A 214 -3.58 -27.07 4.60
CA ASP A 214 -3.22 -27.98 3.53
C ASP A 214 -3.25 -27.27 2.17
N LYS A 215 -2.06 -26.85 1.68
CA LYS A 215 -1.85 -26.13 0.41
C LYS A 215 -2.15 -26.98 -0.81
N THR A 216 -2.29 -28.31 -0.68
CA THR A 216 -2.58 -29.22 -1.81
C THR A 216 -4.06 -29.26 -2.18
N LYS A 217 -4.94 -28.74 -1.35
CA LYS A 217 -6.39 -28.73 -1.59
C LYS A 217 -6.83 -27.54 -2.46
N ILE A 218 -6.20 -27.39 -3.64
CA ILE A 218 -6.36 -26.21 -4.51
C ILE A 218 -7.85 -25.90 -4.78
N ALA A 219 -8.66 -26.90 -5.12
CA ALA A 219 -10.09 -26.69 -5.37
C ALA A 219 -10.91 -26.22 -4.14
N LYS A 220 -10.27 -25.99 -2.99
CA LYS A 220 -10.90 -25.59 -1.73
C LYS A 220 -10.22 -24.40 -1.04
N ASN A 221 -9.04 -23.99 -1.48
CA ASN A 221 -8.20 -23.06 -0.71
C ASN A 221 -7.76 -21.78 -1.46
N LEU A 222 -8.13 -21.63 -2.74
CA LEU A 222 -7.62 -20.54 -3.62
C LEU A 222 -7.89 -19.14 -3.08
N THR A 223 -8.97 -18.93 -2.34
CA THR A 223 -9.37 -17.62 -1.81
C THR A 223 -9.30 -17.52 -0.28
N LEU A 224 -8.57 -18.43 0.38
CA LEU A 224 -8.40 -18.34 1.83
C LEU A 224 -7.50 -17.18 2.24
N PHE A 225 -6.28 -17.10 1.70
CA PHE A 225 -5.28 -16.09 2.08
C PHE A 225 -4.67 -15.37 0.88
N LEU A 226 -4.43 -14.09 1.06
CA LEU A 226 -3.52 -13.31 0.21
C LEU A 226 -2.07 -13.71 0.55
N TYR A 227 -1.25 -13.99 -0.46
CA TYR A 227 0.16 -14.36 -0.31
C TYR A 227 0.39 -15.50 0.71
N PRO A 228 -0.17 -16.71 0.47
CA PRO A 228 0.13 -17.85 1.32
C PRO A 228 1.64 -18.09 1.37
N ASP A 229 2.11 -18.70 2.47
CA ASP A 229 3.52 -19.01 2.65
C ASP A 229 4.06 -19.82 1.46
N ASP A 230 5.04 -19.28 0.76
CA ASP A 230 5.68 -19.82 -0.44
C ASP A 230 7.13 -20.29 -0.20
N SER A 231 7.49 -20.53 1.05
CA SER A 231 8.79 -21.05 1.44
C SER A 231 9.03 -22.48 0.92
N ASP A 232 7.96 -23.22 0.66
CA ASP A 232 7.99 -24.57 0.08
C ASP A 232 7.44 -24.61 -1.36
N GLU A 233 7.61 -25.77 -2.03
CA GLU A 233 7.13 -25.96 -3.40
C GLU A 233 5.60 -25.89 -3.51
N GLN A 234 4.88 -26.39 -2.50
CA GLN A 234 3.41 -26.40 -2.52
C GLN A 234 2.85 -24.98 -2.39
N GLY A 235 3.47 -24.15 -1.57
CA GLY A 235 3.10 -22.75 -1.43
C GLY A 235 3.39 -21.93 -2.69
N ARG A 236 4.54 -22.14 -3.31
CA ARG A 236 4.85 -21.51 -4.62
C ARG A 236 3.87 -21.93 -5.70
N LEU A 237 3.52 -23.21 -5.76
CA LEU A 237 2.53 -23.72 -6.70
C LEU A 237 1.13 -23.13 -6.44
N LEU A 238 0.71 -23.06 -5.17
CA LEU A 238 -0.56 -22.45 -4.80
C LEU A 238 -0.64 -20.97 -5.26
N ARG A 239 0.44 -20.21 -5.15
CA ARG A 239 0.48 -18.82 -5.65
C ARG A 239 0.22 -18.75 -7.16
N ILE A 240 0.83 -19.65 -7.96
CA ILE A 240 0.57 -19.68 -9.40
C ILE A 240 -0.91 -20.04 -9.68
N TYR A 241 -1.48 -21.00 -8.95
CA TYR A 241 -2.91 -21.31 -9.05
C TYR A 241 -3.81 -20.11 -8.71
N GLN A 242 -3.49 -19.34 -7.67
CA GLN A 242 -4.26 -18.14 -7.31
C GLN A 242 -4.18 -17.06 -8.40
N GLU A 243 -2.99 -16.79 -8.91
CA GLU A 243 -2.79 -15.80 -9.96
C GLU A 243 -3.53 -16.19 -11.24
N TYR A 244 -3.46 -17.47 -11.63
CA TYR A 244 -4.19 -17.96 -12.80
C TYR A 244 -5.71 -17.91 -12.56
N PHE A 245 -6.20 -18.30 -11.38
CA PHE A 245 -7.62 -18.18 -11.03
C PHE A 245 -8.10 -16.74 -11.15
N MET A 246 -7.33 -15.77 -10.65
CA MET A 246 -7.64 -14.35 -10.74
C MET A 246 -7.72 -13.88 -12.20
N VAL A 247 -6.72 -14.16 -13.01
CA VAL A 247 -6.65 -13.63 -14.38
C VAL A 247 -7.60 -14.33 -15.33
N SER A 248 -7.89 -15.63 -15.15
CA SER A 248 -8.86 -16.35 -15.97
C SER A 248 -10.28 -15.79 -15.76
N ASN A 249 -10.66 -15.55 -14.52
CA ASN A 249 -11.93 -14.88 -14.21
C ASN A 249 -12.00 -13.45 -14.78
N ALA A 250 -10.90 -12.68 -14.62
CA ALA A 250 -10.83 -11.32 -15.16
C ALA A 250 -10.95 -11.29 -16.69
N ALA A 251 -10.29 -12.20 -17.39
CA ALA A 251 -10.32 -12.29 -18.85
C ALA A 251 -11.71 -12.68 -19.37
N GLN A 252 -12.37 -13.65 -18.74
CA GLN A 252 -13.74 -14.04 -19.08
C GLN A 252 -14.72 -12.89 -18.86
N LEU A 253 -14.65 -12.20 -17.71
CA LEU A 253 -15.46 -11.02 -17.42
C LEU A 253 -15.25 -9.91 -18.46
N LEU A 254 -13.99 -9.64 -18.83
CA LEU A 254 -13.64 -8.62 -19.82
C LEU A 254 -14.25 -8.93 -21.20
N ILE A 255 -14.14 -10.17 -21.66
CA ILE A 255 -14.67 -10.60 -22.94
C ILE A 255 -16.20 -10.48 -22.95
N ASP A 256 -16.89 -11.00 -21.93
CA ASP A 256 -18.35 -10.91 -21.82
C ASP A 256 -18.82 -9.46 -21.85
N GLU A 257 -18.23 -8.60 -21.01
CA GLU A 257 -18.61 -7.20 -20.95
C GLU A 257 -18.25 -6.41 -22.21
N ALA A 258 -17.20 -6.78 -22.94
CA ALA A 258 -16.88 -6.17 -24.23
C ALA A 258 -17.93 -6.55 -25.30
N VAL A 259 -18.34 -7.80 -25.36
CA VAL A 259 -19.41 -8.27 -26.24
C VAL A 259 -20.75 -7.59 -25.90
N GLU A 260 -21.10 -7.48 -24.62
CA GLU A 260 -22.29 -6.75 -24.15
C GLU A 260 -22.29 -5.28 -24.61
N ARG A 261 -21.10 -4.64 -24.69
CA ARG A 261 -20.92 -3.27 -25.22
C ARG A 261 -20.86 -3.19 -26.75
N GLY A 262 -20.90 -4.32 -27.46
CA GLY A 262 -20.98 -4.40 -28.91
C GLY A 262 -19.69 -4.74 -29.64
N SER A 263 -18.65 -5.21 -28.96
CA SER A 263 -17.44 -5.74 -29.58
C SER A 263 -17.72 -7.03 -30.33
N ASN A 264 -17.09 -7.20 -31.49
CA ASN A 264 -17.05 -8.46 -32.23
C ASN A 264 -15.78 -9.28 -31.93
N LEU A 265 -15.03 -8.86 -30.92
CA LEU A 265 -13.75 -9.34 -30.42
C LEU A 265 -12.54 -9.13 -31.34
N HIS A 266 -12.69 -8.96 -32.65
CA HIS A 266 -11.62 -8.49 -33.55
C HIS A 266 -11.22 -7.03 -33.26
N ASP A 267 -12.12 -6.25 -32.66
CA ASP A 267 -11.93 -4.87 -32.24
C ASP A 267 -11.87 -4.71 -30.71
N LEU A 268 -11.49 -5.77 -29.99
CA LEU A 268 -11.54 -5.82 -28.53
C LEU A 268 -10.76 -4.68 -27.87
N ALA A 269 -9.63 -4.26 -28.45
CA ALA A 269 -8.81 -3.14 -27.95
C ALA A 269 -9.53 -1.78 -27.97
N ASP A 270 -10.60 -1.64 -28.78
CA ASP A 270 -11.46 -0.44 -28.77
C ASP A 270 -12.45 -0.42 -27.59
N TYR A 271 -12.69 -1.57 -26.98
CA TYR A 271 -13.68 -1.78 -25.91
C TYR A 271 -13.07 -2.05 -24.54
N ALA A 272 -11.81 -2.49 -24.50
CA ALA A 272 -11.15 -2.83 -23.24
C ALA A 272 -9.69 -2.41 -23.22
N VAL A 273 -9.21 -2.04 -22.04
CA VAL A 273 -7.80 -1.90 -21.71
C VAL A 273 -7.55 -2.56 -20.36
N VAL A 274 -6.45 -3.31 -20.27
CA VAL A 274 -6.00 -3.97 -19.04
C VAL A 274 -4.81 -3.21 -18.48
N GLN A 275 -4.86 -2.87 -17.20
CA GLN A 275 -3.69 -2.42 -16.45
C GLN A 275 -3.24 -3.53 -15.52
N ILE A 276 -2.06 -4.08 -15.78
CA ILE A 276 -1.38 -5.07 -14.94
C ILE A 276 -0.68 -4.32 -13.79
N ASN A 277 -1.15 -4.55 -12.57
CA ASN A 277 -0.59 -3.93 -11.38
C ASN A 277 0.46 -4.85 -10.74
N ASP A 278 1.75 -4.58 -10.99
CA ASP A 278 2.87 -5.49 -10.79
C ASP A 278 2.76 -6.77 -11.66
N THR A 279 3.55 -7.80 -11.42
CA THR A 279 3.59 -9.02 -12.26
C THR A 279 2.56 -10.08 -11.89
N HIS A 280 1.83 -9.92 -10.78
CA HIS A 280 0.85 -10.93 -10.35
C HIS A 280 -0.23 -11.25 -11.40
N PRO A 281 -0.75 -10.27 -12.18
CA PRO A 281 -1.73 -10.54 -13.22
C PRO A 281 -1.14 -10.88 -14.60
N THR A 282 0.15 -11.06 -14.76
CA THR A 282 0.82 -11.23 -16.08
C THR A 282 0.18 -12.34 -16.94
N MET A 283 -0.27 -13.44 -16.33
CA MET A 283 -0.90 -14.54 -17.06
C MET A 283 -2.23 -14.14 -17.76
N VAL A 284 -2.75 -12.93 -17.55
CA VAL A 284 -3.88 -12.43 -18.35
C VAL A 284 -3.54 -12.35 -19.84
N ILE A 285 -2.27 -12.13 -20.18
CA ILE A 285 -1.80 -12.09 -21.57
C ILE A 285 -2.03 -13.43 -22.28
N PRO A 286 -1.41 -14.55 -21.85
CA PRO A 286 -1.66 -15.83 -22.49
C PRO A 286 -3.11 -16.32 -22.30
N GLU A 287 -3.80 -15.96 -21.22
CA GLU A 287 -5.20 -16.37 -21.00
C GLU A 287 -6.16 -15.70 -21.98
N LEU A 288 -6.02 -14.40 -22.25
CA LEU A 288 -6.81 -13.73 -23.30
C LEU A 288 -6.55 -14.35 -24.67
N ILE A 289 -5.28 -14.66 -25.01
CA ILE A 289 -4.95 -15.34 -26.26
C ILE A 289 -5.63 -16.72 -26.33
N ARG A 290 -5.58 -17.48 -25.23
CA ARG A 290 -6.24 -18.80 -25.14
C ARG A 290 -7.75 -18.68 -25.40
N LEU A 291 -8.43 -17.80 -24.69
CA LEU A 291 -9.87 -17.62 -24.83
C LEU A 291 -10.25 -17.18 -26.25
N LEU A 292 -9.55 -16.19 -26.80
CA LEU A 292 -9.82 -15.70 -28.15
C LEU A 292 -9.62 -16.78 -29.21
N THR A 293 -8.62 -17.64 -29.05
CA THR A 293 -8.31 -18.70 -30.04
C THR A 293 -9.15 -19.96 -29.88
N THR A 294 -9.44 -20.39 -28.63
CA THR A 294 -10.12 -21.68 -28.40
C THR A 294 -11.63 -21.57 -28.26
N GLU A 295 -12.13 -20.41 -27.85
CA GLU A 295 -13.57 -20.23 -27.58
C GLU A 295 -14.25 -19.28 -28.59
N HIS A 296 -13.48 -18.45 -29.29
CA HIS A 296 -14.00 -17.44 -30.21
C HIS A 296 -13.45 -17.51 -31.64
N ASP A 297 -12.74 -18.59 -31.99
CA ASP A 297 -12.23 -18.89 -33.33
C ASP A 297 -11.37 -17.76 -33.98
N ILE A 298 -10.68 -16.95 -33.16
CA ILE A 298 -9.75 -15.92 -33.64
C ILE A 298 -8.39 -16.58 -33.89
N GLU A 299 -7.79 -16.30 -35.06
CA GLU A 299 -6.45 -16.82 -35.38
C GLU A 299 -5.39 -16.36 -34.38
N PHE A 300 -4.40 -17.23 -34.09
CA PHE A 300 -3.43 -17.00 -33.03
C PHE A 300 -2.66 -15.67 -33.21
N ASP A 301 -2.16 -15.38 -34.41
CA ASP A 301 -1.39 -14.16 -34.68
C ASP A 301 -2.24 -12.90 -34.53
N GLU A 302 -3.52 -12.98 -34.86
CA GLU A 302 -4.48 -11.90 -34.64
C GLU A 302 -4.75 -11.72 -33.13
N ALA A 303 -4.96 -12.79 -32.39
CA ALA A 303 -5.17 -12.74 -30.93
C ALA A 303 -3.97 -12.10 -30.22
N VAL A 304 -2.75 -12.45 -30.62
CA VAL A 304 -1.51 -11.82 -30.12
C VAL A 304 -1.50 -10.33 -30.41
N THR A 305 -1.90 -9.93 -31.62
CA THR A 305 -1.94 -8.51 -32.03
C THR A 305 -2.96 -7.72 -31.22
N ILE A 306 -4.14 -8.29 -30.99
CA ILE A 306 -5.21 -7.69 -30.17
C ILE A 306 -4.70 -7.47 -28.74
N VAL A 307 -4.15 -8.51 -28.11
CA VAL A 307 -3.67 -8.47 -26.72
C VAL A 307 -2.51 -7.48 -26.56
N ARG A 308 -1.55 -7.44 -27.50
CA ARG A 308 -0.46 -6.45 -27.51
C ARG A 308 -0.96 -5.01 -27.51
N SER A 309 -2.13 -4.74 -28.08
CA SER A 309 -2.67 -3.37 -28.20
C SER A 309 -3.56 -2.95 -27.02
N MET A 310 -3.85 -3.85 -26.07
CA MET A 310 -4.77 -3.56 -25.00
C MET A 310 -4.22 -3.77 -23.59
N VAL A 311 -3.00 -4.29 -23.43
CA VAL A 311 -2.40 -4.57 -22.12
C VAL A 311 -1.30 -3.56 -21.82
N ALA A 312 -1.35 -2.94 -20.64
CA ALA A 312 -0.35 -2.04 -20.08
C ALA A 312 0.14 -2.58 -18.73
N TYR A 313 1.40 -2.34 -18.41
CA TYR A 313 2.07 -2.86 -17.23
C TYR A 313 2.67 -1.75 -16.38
N THR A 314 2.39 -1.79 -15.07
CA THR A 314 3.06 -0.95 -14.07
C THR A 314 4.03 -1.81 -13.25
N ASN A 315 5.31 -1.45 -13.27
CA ASN A 315 6.33 -2.04 -12.41
C ASN A 315 6.36 -1.31 -11.07
N HIS A 316 6.31 -2.06 -9.96
CA HIS A 316 6.41 -1.53 -8.59
C HIS A 316 7.69 -1.95 -7.86
N THR A 317 8.61 -2.63 -8.53
CA THR A 317 9.75 -3.31 -7.91
C THR A 317 11.06 -2.87 -8.55
N ILE A 318 12.06 -2.51 -7.73
CA ILE A 318 13.43 -2.28 -8.19
C ILE A 318 14.31 -3.52 -7.96
N LEU A 319 14.03 -4.29 -6.89
CA LEU A 319 14.83 -5.46 -6.54
C LEU A 319 14.70 -6.54 -7.63
N ALA A 320 15.76 -6.80 -8.38
CA ALA A 320 15.79 -7.80 -9.46
C ALA A 320 15.38 -9.20 -8.98
N GLU A 321 15.76 -9.56 -7.76
CA GLU A 321 15.36 -10.82 -7.13
C GLU A 321 13.87 -10.89 -6.77
N ALA A 322 13.18 -9.78 -6.70
CA ALA A 322 11.75 -9.69 -6.41
C ALA A 322 10.90 -9.62 -7.70
N LEU A 323 11.50 -9.51 -8.90
CA LEU A 323 10.81 -9.71 -10.16
C LEU A 323 10.38 -11.17 -10.27
N GLU A 324 9.09 -11.39 -10.45
CA GLU A 324 8.49 -12.71 -10.36
C GLU A 324 8.94 -13.63 -11.50
N LYS A 325 9.36 -14.84 -11.14
CA LYS A 325 9.83 -15.87 -12.06
C LYS A 325 9.27 -17.22 -11.64
N TRP A 326 8.81 -17.99 -12.60
CA TRP A 326 8.24 -19.32 -12.34
C TRP A 326 8.90 -20.38 -13.20
N PRO A 327 9.21 -21.58 -12.66
CA PRO A 327 9.61 -22.72 -13.50
C PRO A 327 8.51 -23.03 -14.53
N LEU A 328 8.87 -23.21 -15.78
CA LEU A 328 7.91 -23.60 -16.84
C LEU A 328 7.13 -24.86 -16.46
N ALA A 329 7.79 -25.83 -15.83
CA ALA A 329 7.15 -27.06 -15.36
C ALA A 329 6.01 -26.79 -14.33
N SER A 330 6.15 -25.76 -13.49
CA SER A 330 5.10 -25.36 -12.55
C SER A 330 3.89 -24.76 -13.28
N LEU A 331 4.13 -23.94 -14.30
CA LEU A 331 3.08 -23.37 -15.14
C LEU A 331 2.36 -24.47 -15.95
N GLN A 332 3.13 -25.44 -16.50
CA GLN A 332 2.56 -26.62 -17.17
C GLN A 332 1.67 -27.46 -16.26
N LYS A 333 2.02 -27.58 -14.99
CA LYS A 333 1.20 -28.29 -14.00
C LYS A 333 -0.10 -27.54 -13.69
N VAL A 334 -0.05 -26.21 -13.61
CA VAL A 334 -1.24 -25.37 -13.35
C VAL A 334 -2.16 -25.34 -14.56
N SER A 335 -1.63 -25.03 -15.75
CA SER A 335 -2.38 -24.99 -17.00
C SER A 335 -1.45 -25.29 -18.18
N PRO A 336 -1.52 -26.53 -18.74
CA PRO A 336 -0.74 -26.88 -19.91
C PRO A 336 -0.98 -25.94 -21.10
N ALA A 337 -2.25 -25.55 -21.32
CA ALA A 337 -2.62 -24.65 -22.42
C ALA A 337 -1.93 -23.27 -22.31
N ILE A 338 -1.86 -22.71 -21.10
CA ILE A 338 -1.16 -21.44 -20.85
C ILE A 338 0.34 -21.59 -21.06
N ALA A 339 0.92 -22.67 -20.56
CA ALA A 339 2.35 -22.93 -20.74
C ALA A 339 2.73 -23.07 -22.22
N ASP A 340 1.91 -23.77 -23.02
CA ASP A 340 2.11 -23.91 -24.47
C ASP A 340 2.05 -22.55 -25.20
N ILE A 341 1.15 -21.66 -24.77
CA ILE A 341 1.06 -20.29 -25.30
C ILE A 341 2.31 -19.50 -24.91
N ILE A 342 2.75 -19.56 -23.65
CA ILE A 342 3.96 -18.88 -23.18
C ILE A 342 5.19 -19.32 -24.00
N VAL A 343 5.31 -20.61 -24.31
CA VAL A 343 6.40 -21.11 -25.18
C VAL A 343 6.33 -20.47 -26.57
N LYS A 344 5.14 -20.38 -27.18
CA LYS A 344 4.97 -19.70 -28.49
C LYS A 344 5.29 -18.21 -28.41
N LEU A 345 4.89 -17.54 -27.33
CA LEU A 345 5.22 -16.12 -27.12
C LEU A 345 6.73 -15.90 -26.96
N ASP A 346 7.43 -16.82 -26.28
CA ASP A 346 8.88 -16.79 -26.17
C ASP A 346 9.56 -17.01 -27.53
N GLU A 347 9.04 -17.94 -28.35
CA GLU A 347 9.52 -18.16 -29.73
C GLU A 347 9.37 -16.89 -30.59
N ILE A 348 8.23 -16.17 -30.49
CA ILE A 348 8.01 -14.90 -31.15
C ILE A 348 9.01 -13.85 -30.69
N ALA A 349 9.15 -13.67 -29.36
CA ALA A 349 10.06 -12.71 -28.77
C ALA A 349 11.52 -12.97 -29.21
N LYS A 350 11.96 -14.23 -29.20
CA LYS A 350 13.30 -14.66 -29.66
C LYS A 350 13.50 -14.45 -31.17
N ALA A 351 12.45 -14.61 -31.96
CA ALA A 351 12.52 -14.35 -33.41
C ALA A 351 12.58 -12.85 -33.74
N GLU A 352 11.86 -12.02 -32.99
CA GLU A 352 11.88 -10.58 -33.11
C GLU A 352 13.18 -9.96 -32.57
N HIS A 353 13.71 -10.52 -31.48
CA HIS A 353 14.87 -9.99 -30.73
C HIS A 353 15.78 -11.13 -30.27
N GLY A 354 16.91 -11.27 -30.92
CA GLY A 354 17.87 -12.37 -30.64
C GLY A 354 18.70 -12.20 -29.35
N ASP A 355 18.38 -11.28 -28.46
CA ASP A 355 19.11 -11.03 -27.23
C ASP A 355 18.59 -11.95 -26.10
N PRO A 356 19.41 -12.86 -25.55
CA PRO A 356 18.97 -13.76 -24.48
C PRO A 356 18.58 -13.04 -23.17
N ARG A 357 19.04 -11.80 -22.96
CA ARG A 357 18.70 -11.00 -21.76
C ARG A 357 17.23 -10.60 -21.70
N VAL A 358 16.53 -10.61 -22.83
CA VAL A 358 15.11 -10.25 -22.94
C VAL A 358 14.22 -11.47 -23.23
N ALA A 359 14.76 -12.68 -23.25
CA ALA A 359 13.98 -13.90 -23.42
C ALA A 359 12.94 -14.04 -22.31
N ILE A 360 11.74 -14.52 -22.65
CA ILE A 360 10.69 -14.82 -21.67
C ILE A 360 11.07 -16.08 -20.90
N ILE A 361 11.56 -17.11 -21.61
CA ILE A 361 12.05 -18.35 -21.00
C ILE A 361 13.57 -18.37 -21.13
N ASP A 362 14.24 -18.43 -19.99
CA ASP A 362 15.70 -18.48 -19.92
C ASP A 362 16.27 -19.89 -20.14
N GLU A 363 17.61 -20.03 -20.11
CA GLU A 363 18.33 -21.29 -20.32
C GLU A 363 18.07 -22.34 -19.21
N TYR A 364 17.42 -21.98 -18.12
CA TYR A 364 17.06 -22.86 -17.00
C TYR A 364 15.57 -23.23 -17.00
N ASP A 365 14.86 -23.01 -18.11
CA ASP A 365 13.41 -23.20 -18.21
C ASP A 365 12.61 -22.36 -17.18
N THR A 366 13.10 -21.16 -16.87
CA THR A 366 12.43 -20.24 -15.97
C THR A 366 11.74 -19.13 -16.77
N VAL A 367 10.46 -18.92 -16.49
CA VAL A 367 9.61 -17.90 -17.13
C VAL A 367 9.71 -16.60 -16.36
N HIS A 368 10.16 -15.54 -17.02
CA HIS A 368 10.25 -14.19 -16.50
C HIS A 368 8.96 -13.43 -16.79
N MET A 369 8.13 -13.19 -15.77
CA MET A 369 6.80 -12.61 -15.95
C MET A 369 6.88 -11.19 -16.53
N ALA A 370 7.72 -10.32 -15.97
CA ALA A 370 7.88 -8.94 -16.46
C ALA A 370 8.35 -8.89 -17.93
N HIS A 371 9.15 -9.85 -18.39
CA HIS A 371 9.58 -9.91 -19.80
C HIS A 371 8.39 -10.12 -20.74
N MET A 372 7.44 -10.97 -20.34
CA MET A 372 6.21 -11.18 -21.10
C MET A 372 5.34 -9.90 -21.14
N ASP A 373 5.20 -9.22 -20.01
CA ASP A 373 4.46 -7.95 -19.93
C ASP A 373 5.04 -6.88 -20.88
N ILE A 374 6.36 -6.78 -20.97
CA ILE A 374 7.02 -5.78 -21.80
C ILE A 374 6.94 -6.12 -23.29
N HIS A 375 7.15 -7.39 -23.65
CA HIS A 375 7.04 -7.81 -25.07
C HIS A 375 5.62 -7.67 -25.60
N PHE A 376 4.63 -8.13 -24.81
CA PHE A 376 3.23 -8.26 -25.23
C PHE A 376 2.28 -7.23 -24.62
N GLY A 377 2.80 -6.21 -23.96
CA GLY A 377 2.10 -4.99 -23.59
C GLY A 377 2.49 -3.81 -24.48
N PHE A 378 1.64 -2.78 -24.57
CA PHE A 378 1.94 -1.57 -25.35
C PHE A 378 2.57 -0.46 -24.52
N SER A 379 2.51 -0.55 -23.19
CA SER A 379 3.05 0.45 -22.27
C SER A 379 3.60 -0.20 -21.01
N ILE A 380 4.73 0.33 -20.54
CA ILE A 380 5.31 0.04 -19.22
C ILE A 380 5.57 1.36 -18.51
N ASN A 381 5.25 1.46 -17.23
CA ASN A 381 5.62 2.62 -16.45
C ASN A 381 6.27 2.26 -15.12
N GLY A 382 7.21 3.12 -14.70
CA GLY A 382 7.66 3.22 -13.33
C GLY A 382 6.72 4.12 -12.51
N VAL A 383 6.95 4.20 -11.19
CA VAL A 383 6.03 4.83 -10.24
C VAL A 383 6.62 6.03 -9.48
N ALA A 384 7.81 6.45 -9.87
CA ALA A 384 8.47 7.70 -9.49
C ALA A 384 9.55 8.02 -10.53
N ALA A 385 9.97 9.28 -10.63
CA ALA A 385 10.95 9.70 -11.63
C ALA A 385 12.28 8.95 -11.50
N LEU A 386 12.83 8.85 -10.28
CA LEU A 386 14.06 8.07 -10.02
C LEU A 386 13.87 6.59 -10.34
N HIS A 387 12.74 6.00 -9.96
CA HIS A 387 12.43 4.59 -10.25
C HIS A 387 12.44 4.31 -11.75
N THR A 388 11.72 5.12 -12.51
CA THR A 388 11.67 4.99 -13.97
C THR A 388 13.06 5.08 -14.59
N LYS A 389 13.88 6.02 -14.10
CA LYS A 389 15.26 6.17 -14.55
C LYS A 389 16.13 4.94 -14.24
N ILE A 390 15.95 4.32 -13.06
CA ILE A 390 16.66 3.08 -12.70
C ILE A 390 16.21 1.93 -13.61
N LEU A 391 14.92 1.81 -13.93
CA LEU A 391 14.42 0.81 -14.87
C LEU A 391 15.06 0.99 -16.26
N GLU A 392 15.15 2.21 -16.77
CA GLU A 392 15.72 2.54 -18.07
C GLU A 392 17.23 2.33 -18.14
N ASP A 393 17.96 2.72 -17.09
CA ASP A 393 19.43 2.75 -17.09
C ASP A 393 20.06 1.41 -16.69
N THR A 394 19.36 0.61 -15.84
CA THR A 394 19.93 -0.60 -15.23
C THR A 394 19.01 -1.82 -15.34
N GLU A 395 17.91 -1.88 -14.58
CA GLU A 395 17.14 -3.09 -14.34
C GLU A 395 16.48 -3.65 -15.61
N LEU A 396 15.89 -2.79 -16.43
CA LEU A 396 15.22 -3.15 -17.68
C LEU A 396 15.90 -2.51 -18.91
N ARG A 397 17.16 -2.11 -18.77
CA ARG A 397 17.90 -1.46 -19.83
C ARG A 397 17.87 -2.22 -21.18
N PRO A 398 18.03 -3.55 -21.25
CA PRO A 398 17.92 -4.26 -22.52
C PRO A 398 16.58 -4.09 -23.22
N PHE A 399 15.49 -3.96 -22.44
CA PHE A 399 14.16 -3.68 -22.97
C PHE A 399 13.99 -2.22 -23.40
N TYR A 400 14.56 -1.30 -22.63
CA TYR A 400 14.53 0.13 -23.00
C TYR A 400 15.28 0.41 -24.30
N GLU A 401 16.37 -0.30 -24.54
CA GLU A 401 17.12 -0.24 -25.81
C GLU A 401 16.29 -0.72 -27.01
N ILE A 402 15.31 -1.62 -26.80
CA ILE A 402 14.44 -2.20 -27.83
C ILE A 402 13.16 -1.36 -28.00
N TYR A 403 12.53 -0.97 -26.88
CA TYR A 403 11.20 -0.35 -26.82
C TYR A 403 11.18 0.96 -26.02
N PRO A 404 12.05 1.96 -26.36
CA PRO A 404 12.10 3.19 -25.56
C PRO A 404 10.76 3.92 -25.49
N GLU A 405 9.93 3.79 -26.53
CA GLU A 405 8.61 4.40 -26.62
C GLU A 405 7.55 3.83 -25.70
N LYS A 406 7.76 2.60 -25.18
CA LYS A 406 6.82 1.99 -24.22
C LYS A 406 7.02 2.50 -22.81
N PHE A 407 8.22 3.03 -22.47
CA PHE A 407 8.57 3.44 -21.11
C PHE A 407 8.07 4.84 -20.79
N SER A 408 7.46 4.98 -19.63
CA SER A 408 7.03 6.28 -19.09
C SER A 408 7.03 6.30 -17.57
N ASN A 409 7.01 7.50 -16.99
CA ASN A 409 6.85 7.68 -15.55
C ASN A 409 5.43 8.10 -15.21
N LYS A 410 4.84 7.42 -14.23
CA LYS A 410 3.59 7.83 -13.59
C LYS A 410 3.82 7.88 -12.09
N THR A 411 4.31 9.01 -11.58
CA THR A 411 4.53 9.16 -10.14
C THR A 411 3.25 8.85 -9.38
N ASN A 412 3.35 7.96 -8.40
CA ASN A 412 2.24 7.56 -7.55
C ASN A 412 1.52 8.76 -6.91
N GLY A 413 0.31 8.55 -6.50
CA GLY A 413 -0.50 9.53 -5.80
C GLY A 413 -1.40 8.88 -4.75
N ILE A 414 -2.02 9.72 -3.95
CA ILE A 414 -2.93 9.35 -2.85
C ILE A 414 -4.22 10.13 -2.96
N THR A 415 -5.33 9.56 -2.49
CA THR A 415 -6.62 10.26 -2.48
C THR A 415 -6.73 11.23 -1.29
N PHE A 416 -6.98 12.51 -1.57
CA PHE A 416 -7.14 13.53 -0.54
C PHE A 416 -8.46 13.41 0.21
N ARG A 417 -9.48 12.80 -0.40
CA ARG A 417 -10.75 12.50 0.26
C ARG A 417 -10.53 11.65 1.51
N ARG A 418 -9.74 10.60 1.42
CA ARG A 418 -9.40 9.79 2.58
C ARG A 418 -8.39 10.46 3.50
N TRP A 419 -7.26 10.95 2.95
CA TRP A 419 -6.09 11.31 3.76
C TRP A 419 -6.10 12.72 4.33
N ILE A 420 -7.03 13.59 3.87
CA ILE A 420 -7.36 14.87 4.51
C ILE A 420 -8.81 14.89 4.99
N GLN A 421 -9.78 14.78 4.07
CA GLN A 421 -11.19 15.01 4.42
C GLN A 421 -11.69 14.01 5.46
N GLY A 422 -11.37 12.73 5.32
CA GLY A 422 -11.72 11.69 6.29
C GLY A 422 -10.80 11.65 7.51
N ALA A 423 -9.49 11.54 7.28
CA ALA A 423 -8.51 11.31 8.36
C ALA A 423 -8.17 12.57 9.18
N ASN A 424 -8.25 13.77 8.58
CA ASN A 424 -7.87 15.04 9.23
C ASN A 424 -8.88 16.17 8.94
N PRO A 425 -10.14 16.05 9.38
CA PRO A 425 -11.16 17.05 9.10
C PRO A 425 -10.84 18.45 9.68
N ALA A 426 -9.99 18.51 10.71
CA ALA A 426 -9.54 19.80 11.25
C ALA A 426 -8.60 20.54 10.27
N LEU A 427 -7.70 19.80 9.60
CA LEU A 427 -6.87 20.37 8.54
C LEU A 427 -7.72 20.73 7.32
N ALA A 428 -8.68 19.87 6.93
CA ALA A 428 -9.61 20.16 5.82
C ALA A 428 -10.35 21.49 6.05
N SER A 429 -10.89 21.72 7.25
CA SER A 429 -11.56 22.97 7.59
C SER A 429 -10.62 24.19 7.56
N LEU A 430 -9.37 24.05 8.00
CA LEU A 430 -8.38 25.12 7.90
C LEU A 430 -8.09 25.48 6.44
N LEU A 431 -7.93 24.47 5.57
CA LEU A 431 -7.70 24.68 4.14
C LEU A 431 -8.89 25.40 3.48
N ASP A 432 -10.12 24.97 3.78
CA ASP A 432 -11.33 25.61 3.26
C ASP A 432 -11.39 27.10 3.63
N ASP A 433 -11.06 27.42 4.89
CA ASP A 433 -11.09 28.80 5.38
C ASP A 433 -9.98 29.68 4.77
N VAL A 434 -8.79 29.12 4.51
CA VAL A 434 -7.61 29.87 4.07
C VAL A 434 -7.52 30.00 2.55
N ILE A 435 -7.77 28.90 1.83
CA ILE A 435 -7.58 28.85 0.37
C ILE A 435 -8.87 28.58 -0.42
N GLY A 436 -10.03 28.45 0.27
CA GLY A 436 -11.30 28.06 -0.35
C GLY A 436 -11.42 26.57 -0.56
N THR A 437 -12.55 26.12 -1.12
CA THR A 437 -12.90 24.69 -1.23
C THR A 437 -12.47 24.03 -2.54
N ASP A 438 -11.92 24.76 -3.48
CA ASP A 438 -11.56 24.25 -4.82
C ASP A 438 -10.54 23.11 -4.77
N TRP A 439 -9.65 23.10 -3.77
CA TRP A 439 -8.67 22.04 -3.56
C TRP A 439 -9.30 20.66 -3.40
N ARG A 440 -10.54 20.58 -2.93
CA ARG A 440 -11.26 19.29 -2.73
C ARG A 440 -11.48 18.54 -4.03
N SER A 441 -11.62 19.26 -5.15
CA SER A 441 -11.84 18.71 -6.48
C SER A 441 -10.60 18.79 -7.37
N THR A 442 -9.72 19.77 -7.16
CA THR A 442 -8.51 19.95 -8.00
C THR A 442 -7.26 19.29 -7.42
N GLY A 443 -7.23 19.05 -6.11
CA GLY A 443 -6.02 18.65 -5.40
C GLY A 443 -4.97 19.76 -5.28
N ASP A 444 -5.24 20.98 -5.75
CA ASP A 444 -4.28 22.09 -5.74
C ASP A 444 -4.27 22.80 -4.37
N LEU A 445 -3.15 22.68 -3.67
CA LEU A 445 -2.90 23.29 -2.38
C LEU A 445 -1.90 24.45 -2.46
N SER A 446 -1.43 24.80 -3.66
CA SER A 446 -0.29 25.72 -3.87
C SER A 446 -0.53 27.13 -3.28
N LYS A 447 -1.77 27.61 -3.28
CA LYS A 447 -2.13 28.91 -2.68
C LYS A 447 -1.79 29.00 -1.18
N LEU A 448 -1.70 27.85 -0.48
CA LEU A 448 -1.35 27.83 0.94
C LEU A 448 0.04 28.42 1.19
N ALA A 449 0.97 28.31 0.24
CA ALA A 449 2.32 28.85 0.37
C ALA A 449 2.36 30.38 0.57
N GLU A 450 1.34 31.11 0.10
CA GLU A 450 1.23 32.56 0.31
C GLU A 450 1.07 32.96 1.80
N PHE A 451 0.67 31.99 2.64
CA PHE A 451 0.43 32.16 4.06
C PHE A 451 1.58 31.61 4.94
N ALA A 452 2.73 31.28 4.34
CA ALA A 452 3.84 30.67 5.07
C ALA A 452 4.41 31.54 6.22
N ASP A 453 4.24 32.85 6.16
CA ASP A 453 4.67 33.81 7.18
C ASP A 453 3.48 34.43 7.94
N ASP A 454 2.25 33.93 7.71
CA ASP A 454 1.04 34.40 8.41
C ASP A 454 0.92 33.69 9.78
N LYS A 455 1.10 34.44 10.85
CA LYS A 455 1.10 33.90 12.22
C LYS A 455 -0.24 33.27 12.61
N ASP A 456 -1.37 33.87 12.21
CA ASP A 456 -2.70 33.31 12.52
C ASP A 456 -2.87 31.94 11.85
N VAL A 457 -2.48 31.82 10.59
CA VAL A 457 -2.55 30.54 9.85
C VAL A 457 -1.64 29.51 10.48
N LEU A 458 -0.39 29.88 10.86
CA LEU A 458 0.56 28.97 11.50
C LEU A 458 0.05 28.49 12.88
N GLU A 459 -0.50 29.38 13.70
CA GLU A 459 -1.10 29.04 15.00
C GLU A 459 -2.31 28.08 14.82
N ARG A 460 -3.16 28.34 13.83
CA ARG A 460 -4.28 27.47 13.48
C ARG A 460 -3.80 26.10 12.97
N LEU A 461 -2.74 26.04 12.17
CA LEU A 461 -2.13 24.80 11.73
C LEU A 461 -1.60 24.00 12.92
N ALA A 462 -0.88 24.64 13.85
CA ALA A 462 -0.44 24.02 15.09
C ALA A 462 -1.62 23.45 15.91
N ALA A 463 -2.73 24.17 15.97
CA ALA A 463 -3.93 23.69 16.65
C ALA A 463 -4.54 22.45 15.99
N THR A 464 -4.51 22.33 14.65
CA THR A 464 -4.93 21.10 13.97
C THR A 464 -4.05 19.90 14.36
N LYS A 465 -2.73 20.12 14.46
CA LYS A 465 -1.77 19.08 14.89
C LYS A 465 -2.04 18.63 16.33
N VAL A 466 -2.34 19.56 17.24
CA VAL A 466 -2.72 19.23 18.64
C VAL A 466 -3.97 18.34 18.67
N LYS A 467 -4.99 18.64 17.86
CA LYS A 467 -6.22 17.81 17.76
C LYS A 467 -5.89 16.41 17.22
N ALA A 468 -5.10 16.31 16.14
CA ALA A 468 -4.71 15.04 15.57
C ALA A 468 -3.92 14.17 16.58
N LYS A 469 -2.98 14.78 17.32
CA LYS A 469 -2.26 14.09 18.40
C LYS A 469 -3.18 13.60 19.52
N ALA A 470 -4.24 14.36 19.86
CA ALA A 470 -5.20 13.95 20.86
C ALA A 470 -6.01 12.72 20.42
N ILE A 471 -6.46 12.71 19.16
CA ILE A 471 -7.17 11.56 18.56
C ILE A 471 -6.27 10.32 18.54
N MET A 472 -5.03 10.47 18.08
CA MET A 472 -4.05 9.38 18.05
C MET A 472 -3.77 8.82 19.46
N ARG A 473 -3.58 9.68 20.47
CA ARG A 473 -3.37 9.23 21.85
C ARG A 473 -4.56 8.46 22.39
N GLN A 474 -5.78 8.88 22.08
CA GLN A 474 -6.99 8.14 22.47
C GLN A 474 -7.02 6.76 21.79
N PHE A 475 -6.77 6.68 20.50
CA PHE A 475 -6.66 5.43 19.77
C PHE A 475 -5.60 4.50 20.39
N MET A 476 -4.39 5.02 20.66
CA MET A 476 -3.30 4.24 21.24
C MET A 476 -3.65 3.71 22.65
N ALA A 477 -4.35 4.50 23.45
CA ALA A 477 -4.78 4.07 24.79
C ALA A 477 -5.86 2.98 24.74
N LEU A 478 -6.85 3.12 23.84
CA LEU A 478 -8.00 2.21 23.77
C LEU A 478 -7.65 0.90 23.03
N GLU A 479 -6.99 1.01 21.87
CA GLU A 479 -6.75 -0.14 20.98
C GLU A 479 -5.42 -0.83 21.22
N GLN A 480 -4.40 -0.08 21.70
CA GLN A 480 -3.04 -0.61 21.87
C GLN A 480 -2.63 -0.68 23.35
N GLY A 481 -3.45 -0.15 24.28
CA GLY A 481 -3.11 -0.11 25.69
C GLY A 481 -1.90 0.76 26.04
N VAL A 482 -1.55 1.71 25.19
CA VAL A 482 -0.34 2.55 25.30
C VAL A 482 -0.69 3.99 25.61
N THR A 483 -0.11 4.55 26.67
CA THR A 483 -0.22 5.97 27.00
C THR A 483 0.95 6.74 26.41
N ILE A 484 0.67 7.75 25.57
CA ILE A 484 1.69 8.61 24.95
C ILE A 484 1.66 9.99 25.64
N PRO A 485 2.83 10.55 26.02
CA PRO A 485 2.92 11.89 26.62
C PRO A 485 2.30 12.98 25.72
N SER A 486 1.58 13.92 26.31
CA SER A 486 0.85 14.95 25.54
C SER A 486 1.76 15.94 24.81
N ASN A 487 2.99 16.11 25.30
CA ASN A 487 4.01 16.99 24.74
C ASN A 487 5.10 16.24 23.97
N ALA A 488 4.87 14.98 23.60
CA ALA A 488 5.86 14.19 22.87
C ALA A 488 5.99 14.66 21.41
N ILE A 489 7.22 14.59 20.91
CA ILE A 489 7.49 14.59 19.47
C ILE A 489 7.10 13.23 18.94
N ILE A 490 6.25 13.20 17.92
CA ILE A 490 5.74 11.96 17.32
C ILE A 490 6.52 11.65 16.05
N ASP A 491 7.33 10.62 16.14
CA ASP A 491 8.26 10.17 15.11
C ASP A 491 7.80 8.80 14.58
N VAL A 492 7.53 8.67 13.29
CA VAL A 492 6.76 7.55 12.76
C VAL A 492 7.42 6.87 11.57
N GLN A 493 7.59 5.55 11.68
CA GLN A 493 7.96 4.66 10.59
C GLN A 493 6.92 3.53 10.46
N VAL A 494 5.92 3.71 9.63
CA VAL A 494 4.84 2.73 9.42
C VAL A 494 4.90 2.18 8.00
N LYS A 495 5.48 1.00 7.87
CA LYS A 495 5.77 0.30 6.62
C LYS A 495 5.85 -1.20 6.88
N ARG A 496 5.64 -2.03 5.83
CA ARG A 496 6.00 -3.46 5.90
C ARG A 496 7.44 -3.59 6.42
N ILE A 497 7.67 -4.54 7.31
CA ILE A 497 9.01 -4.76 7.89
C ILE A 497 9.86 -5.49 6.85
N HIS A 498 10.95 -4.84 6.45
CA HIS A 498 11.90 -5.36 5.47
C HIS A 498 13.25 -4.67 5.66
N GLU A 499 14.35 -5.41 5.48
CA GLU A 499 15.71 -4.88 5.69
C GLU A 499 16.00 -3.64 4.84
N TYR A 500 15.51 -3.56 3.57
CA TYR A 500 15.77 -2.40 2.72
C TYR A 500 15.08 -1.11 3.20
N LYS A 501 13.98 -1.24 3.98
CA LYS A 501 13.30 -0.09 4.62
C LYS A 501 14.00 0.39 5.88
N ARG A 502 14.96 -0.38 6.33
CA ARG A 502 15.95 -0.08 7.38
C ARG A 502 15.34 0.26 8.75
N GLN A 503 14.27 -0.45 9.15
CA GLN A 503 13.78 -0.36 10.53
C GLN A 503 14.88 -0.72 11.54
N GLN A 504 15.80 -1.61 11.19
CA GLN A 504 17.00 -1.92 12.00
C GLN A 504 17.89 -0.71 12.20
N MET A 505 18.00 0.20 11.23
CA MET A 505 18.79 1.44 11.39
C MET A 505 18.14 2.39 12.39
N LEU A 506 16.80 2.54 12.34
CA LEU A 506 16.07 3.30 13.37
C LEU A 506 16.19 2.62 14.75
N ALA A 507 16.19 1.28 14.82
CA ALA A 507 16.44 0.57 16.08
C ALA A 507 17.85 0.83 16.62
N LEU A 508 18.89 0.91 15.79
CA LEU A 508 20.24 1.32 16.20
C LEU A 508 20.27 2.77 16.69
N TYR A 509 19.53 3.68 16.06
CA TYR A 509 19.36 5.04 16.57
C TYR A 509 18.70 5.04 17.96
N ILE A 510 17.68 4.23 18.18
CA ILE A 510 17.03 4.10 19.49
C ILE A 510 18.03 3.66 20.56
N ILE A 511 18.88 2.70 20.25
CA ILE A 511 19.96 2.27 21.13
C ILE A 511 20.91 3.43 21.42
N TRP A 512 21.32 4.17 20.39
CA TRP A 512 22.17 5.36 20.54
C TRP A 512 21.51 6.39 21.46
N LYS A 513 20.23 6.72 21.24
CA LYS A 513 19.50 7.71 22.03
C LYS A 513 19.30 7.27 23.48
N TYR A 514 19.04 5.97 23.68
CA TYR A 514 18.99 5.37 25.03
C TYR A 514 20.32 5.61 25.78
N LEU A 515 21.46 5.31 25.15
CA LEU A 515 22.76 5.49 25.73
C LEU A 515 23.10 6.99 25.96
N ASP A 516 22.70 7.85 25.04
CA ASP A 516 22.89 9.30 25.12
C ASP A 516 22.13 9.89 26.33
N ILE A 517 20.88 9.47 26.56
CA ILE A 517 20.10 9.86 27.74
C ILE A 517 20.73 9.33 29.03
N LYS A 518 21.21 8.07 29.05
CA LYS A 518 21.94 7.51 30.20
C LYS A 518 23.23 8.30 30.50
N ASN A 519 23.84 8.90 29.51
CA ASN A 519 25.01 9.79 29.69
C ASN A 519 24.64 11.21 30.12
N GLY A 520 23.35 11.51 30.30
CA GLY A 520 22.87 12.79 30.83
C GLY A 520 22.28 13.75 29.78
N ASN A 521 22.34 13.43 28.50
CA ASN A 521 21.78 14.26 27.40
C ASN A 521 20.28 14.05 27.25
N ARG A 522 19.50 14.72 28.08
CA ARG A 522 18.04 14.58 28.12
C ARG A 522 17.38 15.53 27.14
N PRO A 523 16.52 15.06 26.22
CA PRO A 523 15.77 15.94 25.33
C PRO A 523 14.77 16.79 26.11
N LYS A 524 14.48 17.99 25.62
CA LYS A 524 13.49 18.90 26.23
C LYS A 524 12.04 18.38 26.10
N HIS A 525 11.74 17.75 24.97
CA HIS A 525 10.47 17.09 24.71
C HIS A 525 10.66 15.59 24.70
N PRO A 526 9.78 14.81 25.32
CA PRO A 526 9.80 13.36 25.12
C PRO A 526 9.70 13.02 23.65
N VAL A 527 10.39 11.98 23.21
CA VAL A 527 10.30 11.46 21.84
C VAL A 527 9.57 10.13 21.89
N THR A 528 8.45 10.01 21.17
CA THR A 528 7.76 8.75 20.98
C THR A 528 7.98 8.29 19.55
N ILE A 529 8.71 7.19 19.39
CA ILE A 529 8.99 6.55 18.11
C ILE A 529 7.97 5.45 17.87
N ILE A 530 7.19 5.56 16.80
CA ILE A 530 6.11 4.65 16.49
C ILE A 530 6.46 3.85 15.23
N PHE A 531 6.51 2.54 15.39
CA PHE A 531 6.57 1.58 14.29
C PHE A 531 5.19 0.96 14.03
N GLY A 532 4.98 0.53 12.80
CA GLY A 532 3.82 -0.27 12.42
C GLY A 532 4.08 -1.00 11.12
N GLY A 533 3.60 -2.22 11.03
CA GLY A 533 3.73 -3.06 9.84
C GLY A 533 3.93 -4.52 10.16
N LYS A 534 3.66 -5.35 9.15
CA LYS A 534 3.77 -6.81 9.21
C LYS A 534 5.08 -7.26 8.54
N ALA A 535 5.66 -8.34 9.05
CA ALA A 535 6.73 -9.07 8.36
C ALA A 535 6.15 -10.32 7.71
N ALA A 536 6.65 -10.69 6.53
CA ALA A 536 6.31 -11.99 5.94
C ALA A 536 6.69 -13.12 6.93
N PRO A 537 5.82 -14.11 7.15
CA PRO A 537 6.07 -15.18 8.13
C PRO A 537 7.39 -15.93 7.89
N ALA A 538 7.76 -16.16 6.63
CA ALA A 538 9.00 -16.85 6.25
C ALA A 538 10.26 -15.96 6.31
N TYR A 539 10.12 -14.64 6.44
CA TYR A 539 11.25 -13.71 6.42
C TYR A 539 11.89 -13.56 7.80
N THR A 540 12.80 -14.45 8.13
CA THR A 540 13.41 -14.61 9.45
C THR A 540 14.03 -13.32 9.99
N ILE A 541 14.83 -12.60 9.20
CA ILE A 541 15.49 -11.36 9.66
C ILE A 541 14.45 -10.25 9.94
N ALA A 542 13.39 -10.13 9.13
CA ALA A 542 12.31 -9.19 9.41
C ALA A 542 11.57 -9.52 10.72
N GLN A 543 11.37 -10.80 11.02
CA GLN A 543 10.83 -11.25 12.30
C GLN A 543 11.76 -10.91 13.47
N ASP A 544 13.08 -10.99 13.26
CA ASP A 544 14.07 -10.63 14.26
C ASP A 544 14.15 -9.12 14.50
N ILE A 545 13.92 -8.31 13.45
CA ILE A 545 13.79 -6.84 13.57
C ILE A 545 12.57 -6.48 14.42
N ILE A 546 11.41 -7.11 14.21
CA ILE A 546 10.22 -6.91 15.06
C ILE A 546 10.57 -7.27 16.51
N HIS A 547 11.25 -8.38 16.72
CA HIS A 547 11.65 -8.82 18.05
C HIS A 547 12.57 -7.81 18.73
N LEU A 548 13.54 -7.26 18.02
CA LEU A 548 14.41 -6.19 18.54
C LEU A 548 13.62 -4.95 18.95
N ILE A 549 12.70 -4.49 18.09
CA ILE A 549 11.87 -3.29 18.36
C ILE A 549 11.02 -3.48 19.62
N LEU A 550 10.33 -4.62 19.73
CA LEU A 550 9.49 -4.93 20.90
C LEU A 550 10.31 -5.10 22.18
N THR A 551 11.49 -5.70 22.07
CA THR A 551 12.41 -5.86 23.21
C THR A 551 12.97 -4.49 23.65
N LEU A 552 13.33 -3.60 22.71
CA LEU A 552 13.74 -2.23 23.03
C LEU A 552 12.61 -1.43 23.69
N SER A 553 11.38 -1.57 23.19
CA SER A 553 10.19 -0.96 23.79
C SER A 553 10.05 -1.34 25.27
N GLN A 554 10.12 -2.63 25.55
CA GLN A 554 10.04 -3.16 26.94
C GLN A 554 11.23 -2.74 27.79
N TRP A 555 12.46 -2.78 27.24
CA TRP A 555 13.69 -2.38 27.92
C TRP A 555 13.64 -0.91 28.36
N ILE A 556 13.26 -0.03 27.45
CA ILE A 556 13.19 1.42 27.71
C ILE A 556 12.06 1.75 28.69
N ALA A 557 10.90 1.13 28.57
CA ALA A 557 9.77 1.35 29.47
C ALA A 557 10.08 0.97 30.92
N ASN A 558 11.00 0.02 31.14
CA ASN A 558 11.43 -0.42 32.45
C ASN A 558 12.64 0.36 33.03
N ASP A 559 13.22 1.30 32.29
CA ASP A 559 14.31 2.15 32.76
C ASP A 559 13.80 3.53 33.18
N PRO A 560 13.67 3.82 34.51
CA PRO A 560 13.13 5.09 35.00
C PRO A 560 13.96 6.32 34.66
N ASP A 561 15.23 6.15 34.29
CA ASP A 561 16.10 7.25 33.87
C ASP A 561 15.84 7.65 32.43
N VAL A 562 15.30 6.76 31.61
CA VAL A 562 15.10 6.93 30.15
C VAL A 562 13.62 7.06 29.76
N ALA A 563 12.74 6.26 30.36
CA ALA A 563 11.31 6.22 30.01
C ALA A 563 10.60 7.59 30.00
N PRO A 564 10.95 8.59 30.83
CA PRO A 564 10.35 9.91 30.76
C PRO A 564 10.70 10.70 29.48
N TYR A 565 11.76 10.30 28.76
CA TYR A 565 12.31 11.05 27.62
C TYR A 565 12.24 10.32 26.29
N LEU A 566 12.15 8.99 26.31
CA LEU A 566 12.11 8.15 25.12
C LEU A 566 11.09 7.05 25.30
N GLN A 567 10.21 6.91 24.32
CA GLN A 567 9.24 5.82 24.25
C GLN A 567 9.28 5.19 22.88
N VAL A 568 9.22 3.87 22.81
CA VAL A 568 9.15 3.10 21.57
C VAL A 568 7.86 2.30 21.58
N VAL A 569 7.11 2.40 20.50
CA VAL A 569 5.82 1.71 20.33
C VAL A 569 5.82 1.02 18.98
N MET A 570 5.41 -0.23 18.95
CA MET A 570 5.05 -0.92 17.72
C MET A 570 3.56 -1.24 17.73
N ILE A 571 2.83 -0.70 16.74
CA ILE A 571 1.39 -0.90 16.63
C ILE A 571 1.11 -2.35 16.22
N GLU A 572 0.32 -3.06 17.03
CA GLU A 572 -0.17 -4.38 16.68
C GLU A 572 -1.20 -4.28 15.55
N ASN A 573 -1.04 -5.12 14.56
CA ASN A 573 -1.94 -5.20 13.40
C ASN A 573 -2.18 -3.87 12.68
N TYR A 574 -1.10 -3.13 12.38
CA TYR A 574 -1.19 -1.88 11.63
C TYR A 574 -1.98 -2.05 10.32
N ASN A 575 -3.00 -1.23 10.12
CA ASN A 575 -3.94 -1.25 9.02
C ASN A 575 -4.31 0.19 8.59
N VAL A 576 -5.30 0.37 7.69
CA VAL A 576 -5.71 1.69 7.23
C VAL A 576 -6.30 2.53 8.35
N THR A 577 -7.12 1.92 9.23
CA THR A 577 -7.70 2.60 10.40
C THR A 577 -6.61 3.18 11.32
N ALA A 578 -5.59 2.39 11.64
CA ALA A 578 -4.45 2.88 12.42
C ALA A 578 -3.69 4.00 11.68
N ALA A 579 -3.51 3.87 10.37
CA ALA A 579 -2.85 4.88 9.54
C ALA A 579 -3.59 6.23 9.59
N GLU A 580 -4.91 6.24 9.50
CA GLU A 580 -5.76 7.44 9.56
C GLU A 580 -5.68 8.16 10.92
N ARG A 581 -5.32 7.45 11.99
CA ARG A 581 -5.12 8.03 13.33
C ARG A 581 -3.69 8.52 13.56
N VAL A 582 -2.69 7.81 13.03
CA VAL A 582 -1.27 8.06 13.31
C VAL A 582 -0.67 9.09 12.35
N ILE A 583 -0.98 9.02 11.05
CA ILE A 583 -0.38 9.90 10.04
C ILE A 583 -0.66 11.38 10.30
N PRO A 584 -1.90 11.83 10.59
CA PRO A 584 -2.16 13.23 10.91
C PRO A 584 -1.42 13.75 12.15
N ALA A 585 -1.13 12.87 13.10
CA ALA A 585 -0.49 13.21 14.37
C ALA A 585 1.04 13.28 14.29
N ALA A 586 1.65 12.74 13.26
CA ALA A 586 3.11 12.68 13.12
C ALA A 586 3.75 14.06 12.99
N ASP A 587 4.87 14.27 13.66
CA ASP A 587 5.75 15.41 13.45
C ASP A 587 6.87 15.07 12.47
N ILE A 588 7.41 13.83 12.54
CA ILE A 588 8.50 13.34 11.73
C ILE A 588 8.05 12.10 10.95
N SER A 589 8.34 12.10 9.66
CA SER A 589 8.10 11.00 8.73
C SER A 589 9.42 10.32 8.39
N GLU A 590 9.59 9.08 8.83
CA GLU A 590 10.79 8.27 8.58
C GLU A 590 10.72 7.58 7.21
N GLN A 591 11.52 8.04 6.25
CA GLN A 591 11.58 7.53 4.88
C GLN A 591 13.04 7.16 4.53
N ILE A 592 13.57 6.20 5.30
CA ILE A 592 15.01 5.93 5.41
C ILE A 592 15.45 4.66 4.66
N SER A 593 14.73 4.22 3.63
CA SER A 593 15.14 3.11 2.77
C SER A 593 16.55 3.31 2.21
N LEU A 594 17.24 2.22 1.86
CA LEU A 594 18.50 2.34 1.13
C LEU A 594 18.21 2.95 -0.24
N ALA A 595 18.92 4.00 -0.60
CA ALA A 595 18.78 4.68 -1.89
C ALA A 595 18.85 3.65 -3.05
N SER A 596 18.03 3.81 -4.06
CA SER A 596 17.79 2.89 -5.19
C SER A 596 16.96 1.64 -4.87
N LYS A 597 16.29 1.53 -3.72
CA LYS A 597 15.55 0.31 -3.34
C LYS A 597 14.03 0.50 -3.19
N GLU A 598 13.57 1.66 -2.73
CA GLU A 598 12.14 1.99 -2.71
C GLU A 598 11.72 2.55 -4.07
N ALA A 599 10.80 1.89 -4.77
CA ALA A 599 10.35 2.35 -6.09
C ALA A 599 9.70 3.75 -6.02
N SER A 600 8.81 3.98 -5.07
CA SER A 600 8.17 5.28 -4.85
C SER A 600 7.99 5.57 -3.37
N GLY A 601 7.31 4.69 -2.63
CA GLY A 601 6.63 4.99 -1.40
C GLY A 601 5.33 5.75 -1.65
N THR A 602 4.40 5.65 -0.72
CA THR A 602 3.17 6.46 -0.66
C THR A 602 2.93 7.02 0.73
N SER A 603 3.53 6.42 1.77
CA SER A 603 3.47 6.96 3.13
C SER A 603 4.14 8.34 3.22
N ASN A 604 5.27 8.56 2.52
CA ASN A 604 5.92 9.85 2.39
C ASN A 604 4.95 10.96 1.94
N MET A 605 4.11 10.68 0.94
CA MET A 605 3.10 11.61 0.41
C MET A 605 2.00 11.90 1.45
N LYS A 606 1.53 10.88 2.16
CA LYS A 606 0.48 11.02 3.20
C LYS A 606 0.96 11.85 4.39
N PHE A 607 2.19 11.62 4.84
CA PHE A 607 2.82 12.40 5.91
C PHE A 607 3.04 13.85 5.49
N MET A 608 3.60 14.09 4.30
CA MET A 608 3.78 15.42 3.72
C MET A 608 2.45 16.18 3.66
N LEU A 609 1.41 15.55 3.16
CA LEU A 609 0.05 16.10 3.05
C LEU A 609 -0.53 16.50 4.41
N ASN A 610 -0.14 15.83 5.49
CA ASN A 610 -0.56 16.09 6.85
C ASN A 610 0.45 16.92 7.66
N GLY A 611 1.46 17.51 7.01
CA GLY A 611 2.40 18.44 7.62
C GLY A 611 3.44 17.82 8.54
N ALA A 612 3.71 16.52 8.41
CA ALA A 612 4.91 15.92 9.01
C ALA A 612 6.14 16.27 8.17
N LEU A 613 7.28 16.56 8.82
CA LEU A 613 8.52 16.80 8.11
C LEU A 613 9.21 15.48 7.79
N THR A 614 9.68 15.37 6.56
CA THR A 614 10.31 14.14 6.06
C THR A 614 11.80 14.11 6.44
N LEU A 615 12.20 13.04 7.12
CA LEU A 615 13.60 12.63 7.32
C LEU A 615 13.85 11.45 6.39
N CYS A 616 14.70 11.62 5.39
CA CYS A 616 14.77 10.63 4.31
C CYS A 616 16.16 10.52 3.66
N THR A 617 16.30 9.39 2.96
CA THR A 617 17.28 9.24 1.87
C THR A 617 16.67 9.73 0.56
N LEU A 618 17.51 10.11 -0.40
CA LEU A 618 17.07 10.47 -1.75
C LEU A 618 16.77 9.20 -2.55
N ASP A 619 15.59 8.62 -2.29
CA ASP A 619 15.09 7.38 -2.85
C ASP A 619 13.61 7.50 -3.22
N GLY A 620 13.18 6.82 -4.27
CA GLY A 620 11.80 6.84 -4.72
C GLY A 620 11.25 8.25 -4.89
N ALA A 621 10.02 8.48 -4.45
CA ALA A 621 9.36 9.80 -4.52
C ALA A 621 9.93 10.83 -3.53
N ASN A 622 10.82 10.45 -2.60
CA ASN A 622 11.48 11.42 -1.72
C ASN A 622 12.30 12.45 -2.52
N VAL A 623 12.84 12.05 -3.68
CA VAL A 623 13.56 12.97 -4.60
C VAL A 623 12.61 14.07 -5.07
N GLU A 624 11.44 13.71 -5.56
CA GLU A 624 10.43 14.66 -6.02
C GLU A 624 9.90 15.53 -4.88
N ILE A 625 9.75 14.97 -3.67
CA ILE A 625 9.38 15.76 -2.48
C ILE A 625 10.46 16.81 -2.18
N ALA A 626 11.75 16.42 -2.18
CA ALA A 626 12.85 17.33 -1.90
C ALA A 626 12.92 18.48 -2.93
N GLU A 627 12.74 18.15 -4.22
CA GLU A 627 12.70 19.16 -5.29
C GLU A 627 11.53 20.15 -5.13
N LEU A 628 10.36 19.67 -4.69
CA LEU A 628 9.17 20.50 -4.52
C LEU A 628 9.26 21.43 -3.31
N VAL A 629 9.79 20.95 -2.18
CA VAL A 629 9.75 21.72 -0.93
C VAL A 629 11.01 22.55 -0.69
N GLY A 630 12.13 22.19 -1.33
CA GLY A 630 13.46 22.78 -1.10
C GLY A 630 14.16 22.26 0.15
N ASP A 631 15.49 22.34 0.15
CA ASP A 631 16.37 21.71 1.15
C ASP A 631 16.12 22.19 2.59
N GLU A 632 15.61 23.39 2.76
CA GLU A 632 15.27 23.94 4.09
C GLU A 632 14.01 23.32 4.72
N ASN A 633 13.16 22.66 3.93
CA ASN A 633 11.86 22.13 4.38
C ASN A 633 11.83 20.59 4.44
N ILE A 634 12.98 19.94 4.30
CA ILE A 634 13.17 18.49 4.34
C ILE A 634 14.52 18.17 4.99
N TYR A 635 14.69 16.98 5.50
CA TYR A 635 15.94 16.50 6.09
C TYR A 635 16.44 15.28 5.32
N THR A 636 17.52 15.45 4.58
CA THR A 636 18.11 14.39 3.76
C THR A 636 19.46 13.92 4.34
N PHE A 637 19.76 12.65 4.14
CA PHE A 637 21.03 12.02 4.54
C PHE A 637 21.34 10.80 3.67
N GLY A 638 22.55 10.28 3.82
CA GLY A 638 22.95 8.97 3.32
C GLY A 638 23.51 8.95 1.90
N ALA A 639 24.00 7.78 1.51
CA ALA A 639 24.58 7.54 0.21
C ALA A 639 23.57 7.73 -0.93
N SER A 640 24.02 8.28 -2.05
CA SER A 640 23.21 8.43 -3.26
C SER A 640 22.97 7.07 -3.95
N SER A 641 21.93 6.99 -4.79
CA SER A 641 21.64 5.78 -5.59
C SER A 641 22.86 5.30 -6.38
N LYS A 642 23.60 6.23 -7.01
CA LYS A 642 24.82 5.89 -7.78
C LYS A 642 25.92 5.30 -6.91
N GLN A 643 26.12 5.82 -5.70
CA GLN A 643 27.10 5.25 -4.76
C GLN A 643 26.70 3.86 -4.32
N VAL A 644 25.42 3.62 -4.01
CA VAL A 644 24.89 2.32 -3.63
C VAL A 644 25.04 1.31 -4.77
N GLU A 645 24.63 1.68 -5.99
CA GLU A 645 24.78 0.85 -7.18
C GLU A 645 26.24 0.47 -7.43
N GLN A 646 27.17 1.42 -7.29
CA GLN A 646 28.61 1.16 -7.43
C GLN A 646 29.11 0.18 -6.38
N LEU A 647 28.70 0.35 -5.10
CA LEU A 647 29.10 -0.56 -4.01
C LEU A 647 28.62 -2.00 -4.22
N TYR A 648 27.43 -2.18 -4.81
CA TYR A 648 26.93 -3.50 -5.21
C TYR A 648 27.69 -4.05 -6.41
N ALA A 649 27.91 -3.23 -7.45
CA ALA A 649 28.52 -3.66 -8.71
C ALA A 649 29.97 -4.14 -8.54
N ASP A 650 30.77 -3.46 -7.69
CA ASP A 650 32.17 -3.82 -7.45
C ASP A 650 32.37 -4.69 -6.20
N GLY A 651 31.32 -4.96 -5.44
CA GLY A 651 31.37 -5.78 -4.22
C GLY A 651 32.25 -5.16 -3.12
N SER A 652 32.44 -3.85 -3.15
CA SER A 652 33.38 -3.16 -2.25
C SER A 652 32.79 -2.83 -0.87
N TYR A 653 31.46 -2.99 -0.68
CA TYR A 653 30.83 -2.80 0.62
C TYR A 653 31.34 -3.82 1.65
N ASN A 654 31.78 -3.34 2.80
CA ASN A 654 32.32 -4.17 3.87
C ASN A 654 31.70 -3.81 5.23
N ALA A 655 30.62 -4.49 5.59
CA ALA A 655 29.92 -4.33 6.86
C ALA A 655 30.86 -4.55 8.06
N GLY A 656 31.71 -5.57 8.00
CA GLY A 656 32.67 -5.88 9.08
C GLY A 656 33.68 -4.76 9.33
N ALA A 657 34.13 -4.07 8.29
CA ALA A 657 35.03 -2.92 8.44
C ALA A 657 34.33 -1.73 9.09
N LEU A 658 33.07 -1.45 8.71
CA LEU A 658 32.27 -0.40 9.34
C LEU A 658 31.93 -0.72 10.79
N TYR A 659 31.58 -1.96 11.07
CA TYR A 659 31.32 -2.45 12.43
C TYR A 659 32.50 -2.21 13.38
N LEU A 660 33.75 -2.26 12.90
CA LEU A 660 34.93 -2.01 13.73
C LEU A 660 35.07 -0.57 14.19
N LYS A 661 34.35 0.39 13.61
CA LYS A 661 34.30 1.76 14.13
C LYS A 661 33.72 1.76 15.56
N PRO A 662 34.37 2.37 16.57
CA PRO A 662 33.96 2.22 17.97
C PRO A 662 32.54 2.64 18.24
N GLY A 663 32.03 3.71 17.61
CA GLY A 663 30.64 4.17 17.76
C GLY A 663 29.65 3.16 17.22
N ILE A 664 29.86 2.63 16.01
CA ILE A 664 29.00 1.63 15.38
C ILE A 664 29.03 0.31 16.16
N LYS A 665 30.25 -0.13 16.54
CA LYS A 665 30.43 -1.35 17.34
C LYS A 665 29.63 -1.31 18.63
N LEU A 666 29.63 -0.18 19.34
CA LEU A 666 28.89 0.00 20.58
C LEU A 666 27.39 -0.24 20.37
N LEU A 667 26.82 0.28 19.27
CA LEU A 667 25.39 0.15 18.96
C LEU A 667 25.04 -1.29 18.59
N VAL A 668 25.82 -1.91 17.73
CA VAL A 668 25.54 -3.27 17.25
C VAL A 668 25.71 -4.27 18.39
N ASP A 669 26.78 -4.17 19.21
CA ASP A 669 27.04 -5.05 20.33
C ASP A 669 26.03 -4.88 21.48
N PHE A 670 25.32 -3.75 21.55
CA PHE A 670 24.23 -3.58 22.52
C PHE A 670 23.14 -4.64 22.34
N ILE A 671 22.85 -5.06 21.09
CA ILE A 671 21.86 -6.09 20.77
C ILE A 671 22.18 -7.40 21.50
N THR A 672 23.47 -7.69 21.66
CA THR A 672 23.96 -8.92 22.34
C THR A 672 24.51 -8.64 23.75
N ASN A 673 24.22 -7.46 24.33
CA ASN A 673 24.53 -7.21 25.73
C ASN A 673 23.80 -8.23 26.60
N PRO A 674 24.47 -8.94 27.52
CA PRO A 674 23.85 -10.02 28.30
C PRO A 674 22.57 -9.62 29.07
N ALA A 675 22.55 -8.40 29.63
CA ALA A 675 21.39 -7.89 30.35
C ALA A 675 20.20 -7.61 29.39
N PHE A 676 20.47 -7.06 28.21
CA PHE A 676 19.46 -6.82 27.19
C PHE A 676 18.96 -8.14 26.57
N MET A 677 19.85 -9.05 26.22
CA MET A 677 19.49 -10.37 25.69
C MET A 677 18.59 -11.19 26.63
N ALA A 678 18.77 -11.03 27.94
CA ALA A 678 17.96 -11.71 28.94
C ALA A 678 16.48 -11.25 28.95
N THR A 679 16.15 -10.12 28.33
CA THR A 679 14.78 -9.60 28.22
C THR A 679 14.08 -10.05 26.93
N GLY A 680 14.82 -10.69 26.02
CA GLY A 680 14.32 -11.15 24.72
C GLY A 680 14.70 -12.60 24.42
N ASN A 681 14.51 -12.98 23.15
CA ASN A 681 14.95 -14.27 22.64
C ASN A 681 16.41 -14.17 22.16
N THR A 682 17.29 -14.86 22.87
CA THR A 682 18.75 -14.81 22.66
C THR A 682 19.15 -15.23 21.24
N GLU A 683 18.52 -16.27 20.67
CA GLU A 683 18.85 -16.76 19.33
C GLU A 683 18.51 -15.72 18.25
N ARG A 684 17.35 -15.09 18.34
CA ARG A 684 16.90 -14.05 17.41
C ARG A 684 17.79 -12.81 17.47
N LEU A 685 18.10 -12.33 18.65
CA LEU A 685 18.98 -11.17 18.85
C LEU A 685 20.40 -11.46 18.36
N GLN A 686 20.94 -12.66 18.63
CA GLN A 686 22.26 -13.06 18.14
C GLN A 686 22.29 -13.14 16.60
N ARG A 687 21.27 -13.74 15.99
CA ARG A 687 21.18 -13.86 14.53
C ARG A 687 21.12 -12.49 13.85
N LEU A 688 20.31 -11.57 14.37
CA LEU A 688 20.21 -10.21 13.84
C LEU A 688 21.53 -9.43 14.03
N HIS A 689 22.18 -9.55 15.21
CA HIS A 689 23.50 -8.98 15.45
C HIS A 689 24.53 -9.46 14.41
N ASP A 690 24.57 -10.78 14.18
CA ASP A 690 25.54 -11.39 13.26
C ASP A 690 25.26 -11.00 11.80
N ASP A 691 23.99 -10.86 11.43
CA ASP A 691 23.57 -10.37 10.12
C ASP A 691 24.02 -8.92 9.89
N ILE A 692 23.69 -8.01 10.82
CA ILE A 692 24.10 -6.60 10.75
C ILE A 692 25.63 -6.46 10.73
N LYS A 693 26.34 -7.20 11.59
CA LYS A 693 27.79 -7.17 11.67
C LYS A 693 28.47 -7.70 10.42
N GLY A 694 27.96 -8.78 9.84
CA GLY A 694 28.64 -9.57 8.81
C GLY A 694 28.18 -9.31 7.39
N LYS A 695 26.90 -9.09 7.21
CA LYS A 695 26.26 -8.91 5.90
C LYS A 695 25.83 -7.48 5.66
N ASP A 696 24.93 -6.98 6.53
CA ASP A 696 24.32 -5.66 6.40
C ASP A 696 23.97 -5.34 4.92
N TRP A 697 23.26 -6.26 4.27
CA TRP A 697 23.04 -6.25 2.82
C TRP A 697 22.45 -4.93 2.33
N PHE A 698 21.66 -4.25 3.16
CA PHE A 698 21.06 -2.95 2.86
C PHE A 698 21.79 -1.77 3.53
N MET A 699 23.07 -1.93 3.82
CA MET A 699 24.03 -0.87 4.17
C MET A 699 23.57 0.08 5.28
N ALA A 700 22.90 -0.44 6.32
CA ALA A 700 22.50 0.39 7.46
C ALA A 700 23.71 1.01 8.17
N LEU A 701 24.82 0.27 8.28
CA LEU A 701 26.05 0.75 8.91
C LEU A 701 26.77 1.83 8.10
N LEU A 702 26.51 1.92 6.78
CA LEU A 702 27.08 2.97 5.93
C LEU A 702 26.54 4.34 6.33
N ASP A 703 25.23 4.41 6.55
CA ASP A 703 24.53 5.69 6.71
C ASP A 703 24.22 6.05 8.18
N ILE A 704 24.43 5.13 9.14
CA ILE A 704 23.97 5.29 10.53
C ILE A 704 24.53 6.56 11.22
N GLU A 705 25.81 6.91 10.98
CA GLU A 705 26.42 8.06 11.63
C GLU A 705 25.80 9.38 11.13
N GLU A 706 25.59 9.51 9.83
CA GLU A 706 24.92 10.68 9.23
C GLU A 706 23.44 10.75 9.59
N TYR A 707 22.78 9.59 9.64
CA TYR A 707 21.38 9.47 10.09
C TYR A 707 21.21 9.99 11.52
N ILE A 708 22.06 9.56 12.46
CA ILE A 708 22.02 10.05 13.85
C ILE A 708 22.19 11.57 13.90
N GLN A 709 23.18 12.11 13.19
CA GLN A 709 23.45 13.57 13.18
C GLN A 709 22.25 14.33 12.61
N THR A 710 21.69 13.86 11.50
CA THR A 710 20.53 14.50 10.86
C THR A 710 19.30 14.45 11.76
N LYS A 711 19.05 13.31 12.39
CA LYS A 711 17.90 13.14 13.28
C LYS A 711 17.99 14.00 14.54
N GLU A 712 19.18 14.15 15.13
CA GLU A 712 19.38 15.07 16.25
C GLU A 712 19.14 16.53 15.84
N ARG A 713 19.51 16.92 14.61
CA ARG A 713 19.17 18.23 14.05
C ARG A 713 17.64 18.40 13.90
N VAL A 714 16.93 17.39 13.43
CA VAL A 714 15.45 17.43 13.36
C VAL A 714 14.83 17.70 14.72
N LEU A 715 15.30 16.98 15.76
CA LEU A 715 14.79 17.15 17.13
C LEU A 715 15.13 18.55 17.70
N ALA A 716 16.31 19.10 17.37
CA ALA A 716 16.68 20.44 17.78
C ALA A 716 15.84 21.52 17.07
N ASP A 717 15.60 21.38 15.76
CA ASP A 717 14.79 22.32 14.98
C ASP A 717 13.31 22.34 15.44
N TYR A 718 12.80 21.23 16.00
CA TYR A 718 11.44 21.15 16.56
C TYR A 718 11.20 22.15 17.71
N GLU A 719 12.26 22.63 18.38
CA GLU A 719 12.16 23.61 19.47
C GLU A 719 11.66 24.98 19.00
N ASP A 720 11.94 25.35 17.74
CA ASP A 720 11.41 26.56 17.10
C ASP A 720 10.08 26.23 16.40
N GLN A 721 8.99 26.32 17.14
CA GLN A 721 7.67 25.92 16.65
C GLN A 721 7.15 26.81 15.51
N ASP A 722 7.52 28.08 15.44
CA ASP A 722 7.13 28.97 14.34
C ASP A 722 7.83 28.53 13.05
N ALA A 723 9.13 28.28 13.10
CA ALA A 723 9.88 27.76 11.96
C ALA A 723 9.42 26.35 11.56
N TRP A 724 9.08 25.49 12.54
CA TRP A 724 8.58 24.14 12.30
C TRP A 724 7.23 24.16 11.57
N MET A 725 6.27 24.96 12.03
CA MET A 725 4.96 25.07 11.38
C MET A 725 5.05 25.72 10.00
N ARG A 726 5.97 26.65 9.78
CA ARG A 726 6.25 27.20 8.47
C ARG A 726 6.72 26.12 7.50
N LYS A 727 7.69 25.28 7.90
CA LYS A 727 8.13 24.11 7.10
C LYS A 727 6.96 23.14 6.82
N ALA A 728 6.15 22.84 7.83
CA ALA A 728 4.98 21.98 7.68
C ALA A 728 3.98 22.52 6.66
N LEU A 729 3.69 23.83 6.72
CA LEU A 729 2.80 24.50 5.79
C LEU A 729 3.33 24.43 4.34
N ILE A 730 4.62 24.65 4.13
CA ILE A 730 5.27 24.54 2.80
C ILE A 730 5.16 23.10 2.27
N ASN A 731 5.33 22.09 3.13
CA ASN A 731 5.14 20.70 2.73
C ASN A 731 3.68 20.45 2.28
N ILE A 732 2.69 20.88 3.05
CA ILE A 732 1.28 20.73 2.69
C ILE A 732 0.98 21.45 1.37
N ALA A 733 1.45 22.67 1.20
CA ALA A 733 1.21 23.49 0.01
C ALA A 733 1.70 22.81 -1.29
N ASN A 734 2.79 22.04 -1.19
CA ASN A 734 3.39 21.35 -2.34
C ASN A 734 2.91 19.91 -2.51
N ALA A 735 2.06 19.40 -1.61
CA ALA A 735 1.58 18.01 -1.66
C ALA A 735 0.57 17.76 -2.79
N GLY A 736 0.02 18.80 -3.42
CA GLY A 736 -0.95 18.69 -4.51
C GLY A 736 -0.47 17.83 -5.69
N THR A 737 0.83 17.85 -5.98
CA THR A 737 1.48 17.01 -6.99
C THR A 737 1.21 15.52 -6.76
N PHE A 738 1.02 15.09 -5.52
CA PHE A 738 0.79 13.70 -5.16
C PHE A 738 -0.69 13.32 -5.02
N SER A 739 -1.60 14.09 -5.64
CA SER A 739 -3.00 13.67 -5.78
C SER A 739 -3.11 12.48 -6.73
N SER A 740 -3.85 11.44 -6.32
CA SER A 740 -4.13 10.29 -7.19
C SER A 740 -5.01 10.69 -8.39
N ASP A 741 -5.82 11.74 -8.28
CA ASP A 741 -6.59 12.28 -9.41
C ASP A 741 -5.65 12.78 -10.51
N ARG A 742 -4.56 13.48 -10.17
CA ARG A 742 -3.51 13.87 -11.13
C ARG A 742 -2.87 12.63 -11.76
N THR A 743 -2.52 11.61 -10.95
CA THR A 743 -1.90 10.39 -11.46
C THR A 743 -2.82 9.67 -12.45
N ILE A 744 -4.08 9.50 -12.12
CA ILE A 744 -5.08 8.82 -12.98
C ILE A 744 -5.35 9.63 -14.25
N SER A 745 -5.40 10.96 -14.17
CA SER A 745 -5.49 11.80 -15.37
C SER A 745 -4.33 11.52 -16.33
N GLN A 746 -3.09 11.45 -15.82
CA GLN A 746 -1.93 11.11 -16.65
C GLN A 746 -2.01 9.70 -17.25
N TYR A 747 -2.44 8.70 -16.49
CA TYR A 747 -2.67 7.35 -17.03
C TYR A 747 -3.71 7.38 -18.16
N ASN A 748 -4.81 8.12 -17.96
CA ASN A 748 -5.85 8.21 -18.97
C ASN A 748 -5.39 8.94 -20.23
N ASP A 749 -4.73 10.08 -20.08
CA ASP A 749 -4.29 10.92 -21.20
C ASP A 749 -3.22 10.25 -22.05
N GLU A 750 -2.32 9.47 -21.41
CA GLU A 750 -1.13 8.94 -22.06
C GLU A 750 -1.20 7.44 -22.37
N ILE A 751 -2.06 6.66 -21.67
CA ILE A 751 -2.09 5.20 -21.78
C ILE A 751 -3.49 4.67 -22.11
N TRP A 752 -4.51 4.96 -21.29
CA TRP A 752 -5.80 4.28 -21.40
C TRP A 752 -6.73 4.87 -22.47
N HIS A 753 -6.76 6.19 -22.60
CA HIS A 753 -7.63 6.94 -23.51
C HIS A 753 -9.11 6.57 -23.35
N LEU A 754 -9.58 6.51 -22.09
CA LEU A 754 -10.99 6.32 -21.76
C LEU A 754 -11.77 7.61 -22.00
N SER A 755 -13.03 7.47 -22.39
CA SER A 755 -13.94 8.60 -22.64
C SER A 755 -15.01 8.69 -21.54
#